data_a0dfc351dba9de33d322f22cb518106c
#
_entry.id   a0dfc351dba9de33d322f22cb518106c
#
_cell.length_a   1.000
_cell.length_b   1.000
_cell.length_c   1.000
_cell.angle_alpha   90.00
_cell.angle_beta   90.00
_cell.angle_gamma   90.00
#
_symmetry.space_group_name_H-M   'P 1'
#
loop_
_entity.id
_entity.type
_entity.pdbx_description
1 polymer ?
#
loop_
_entity_poly.entity_id
_entity_poly.type
_entity_poly.pdbx_seq_one_letter_code
_entity_poly.pdbx_strand_id
1 'polypeptide(L)'
;MADNLVIVESPAKAKTIKKYLGRDFEVLASYGHVRDLVPKEGAVDPDDGFRMKYQLLDKNERHVEAIARALHKAKALYLATDPDREGEAIAWHLKEILQARGDLDGKDVHRVVFYEITRNAIRAAVGQPRGLSLELVNAQQARRALDYLVGFNLSPLLWKKVRRGLSAGRVQSPALRMICEREEEIGAFVAQEYWTIEGEGAHASQSFPLKLLEYRGGKVEQFTFTNETAAREVERAIRAAAGAAGGGELRVLAIDRKQRRRNPAPPFTTSTLQQEAARKLGFNARRTMRLAQQLYEGQDLGEGSVGLITYMRTDSVSLAAEAVGEIRAVAARLYGQQEVAEEPRIYKTKSKNAQEAHEAIRPTSAAITPAEVEGRIEDDLSRLYALIWKRAVASQMSHALFDTVAVDLLAGPDGAQRHLLRANGSTLVKPGFMSVYQEGTDDALAADDSDHVLPPMSEGDAVQLTALAANQHFTEPPPRYSEASLVKALEEHGIGRPSTYASIISTLQDREYVEMDSRRFVPTDIGKIVNRFLTHHFHRYVEYGFTAAMEDELDAVSRGEEEWTTPLDKFWKPFIHQVEKIERTVTREQVAQARELGRDPATGKPIAVRMGRYGPFVQIGTKDDEEKPRFAGLRPGQKMDAITLADAMELFKLPRTLGETAHGETILANVGRFGPYVKYGSKYASLKEDDPYTVTLERAREVIRLKQEADANRIIQDFPAEGIQVLNGRYGPYITDRKKNAKIPKDRDPKALTLEECRALLAAAPERGARFGRWGKGKRAATAAPADGAGAPQAPATAAAAGARVAGAGRKSARGVRAQPVAAAHLSAAPAPAAKPKAEAHAARKPRARARSAARKAPAGKLRPTAPAANGRARRLK
;
A
#
# COMPACT_ATOMS: atom_id res chain seq x y z
N MET A 1 -0.71 21.65 42.17
CA MET A 1 -0.10 20.59 41.33
C MET A 1 -1.25 19.80 40.75
N ALA A 2 -1.13 19.27 39.54
CA ALA A 2 -2.22 18.48 38.97
C ALA A 2 -2.33 17.13 39.70
N ASP A 3 -3.52 16.79 40.18
CA ASP A 3 -3.78 15.52 40.88
C ASP A 3 -3.91 14.33 39.92
N ASN A 4 -4.09 14.60 38.63
CA ASN A 4 -4.33 13.59 37.60
C ASN A 4 -3.31 13.68 36.48
N LEU A 5 -2.75 12.54 36.08
CA LEU A 5 -1.85 12.42 34.93
C LEU A 5 -2.56 11.70 33.78
N VAL A 6 -2.61 12.33 32.62
CA VAL A 6 -3.18 11.75 31.38
C VAL A 6 -2.05 11.44 30.39
N ILE A 7 -2.03 10.23 29.85
CA ILE A 7 -1.05 9.82 28.85
C ILE A 7 -1.76 9.54 27.52
N VAL A 8 -1.19 10.15 26.47
CA VAL A 8 -1.62 9.98 25.07
C VAL A 8 -0.45 9.55 24.19
N GLU A 9 -0.64 9.20 22.92
CA GLU A 9 0.46 8.75 22.07
C GLU A 9 1.32 9.86 21.51
N SER A 10 0.74 11.04 21.26
CA SER A 10 1.45 12.10 20.53
C SER A 10 1.45 13.44 21.25
N PRO A 11 2.48 14.27 21.04
CA PRO A 11 2.51 15.63 21.58
C PRO A 11 1.38 16.52 21.05
N ALA A 12 0.90 16.31 19.83
CA ALA A 12 -0.20 17.08 19.25
C ALA A 12 -1.51 16.82 20.02
N LYS A 13 -1.83 15.54 20.28
CA LYS A 13 -2.94 15.15 21.15
C LYS A 13 -2.79 15.74 22.54
N ALA A 14 -1.60 15.66 23.15
CA ALA A 14 -1.36 16.18 24.48
C ALA A 14 -1.67 17.68 24.54
N LYS A 15 -1.25 18.46 23.54
CA LYS A 15 -1.53 19.90 23.45
C LYS A 15 -3.03 20.19 23.38
N THR A 16 -3.75 19.46 22.52
CA THR A 16 -5.20 19.65 22.31
C THR A 16 -5.99 19.25 23.54
N ILE A 17 -5.72 18.09 24.14
CA ILE A 17 -6.47 17.55 25.29
C ILE A 17 -6.21 18.39 26.54
N LYS A 18 -4.97 18.83 26.78
CA LYS A 18 -4.62 19.71 27.92
C LYS A 18 -5.46 20.99 27.95
N LYS A 19 -5.76 21.57 26.76
CA LYS A 19 -6.63 22.74 26.62
C LYS A 19 -8.05 22.46 27.16
N TYR A 20 -8.53 21.22 27.03
CA TYR A 20 -9.90 20.87 27.41
C TYR A 20 -10.07 20.43 28.86
N LEU A 21 -9.04 19.79 29.44
CA LEU A 21 -9.09 19.25 30.80
C LEU A 21 -8.78 20.28 31.90
N GLY A 22 -8.04 21.36 31.60
CA GLY A 22 -7.74 22.39 32.58
C GLY A 22 -6.52 22.08 33.46
N ARG A 23 -6.46 22.74 34.68
CA ARG A 23 -5.28 22.74 35.53
C ARG A 23 -5.12 21.51 36.41
N ASP A 24 -6.19 20.77 36.62
CA ASP A 24 -6.21 19.59 37.49
C ASP A 24 -5.60 18.34 36.81
N PHE A 25 -5.28 18.46 35.53
CA PHE A 25 -4.70 17.40 34.74
C PHE A 25 -3.35 17.81 34.12
N GLU A 26 -2.35 16.99 34.33
CA GLU A 26 -1.11 17.03 33.55
C GLU A 26 -1.26 16.07 32.37
N VAL A 27 -0.92 16.48 31.15
CA VAL A 27 -1.05 15.66 29.95
C VAL A 27 0.32 15.49 29.31
N LEU A 28 0.77 14.24 29.19
CA LEU A 28 2.04 13.87 28.58
C LEU A 28 1.84 12.89 27.42
N ALA A 29 2.85 12.76 26.58
CA ALA A 29 2.84 11.85 25.45
C ALA A 29 3.85 10.70 25.64
N SER A 30 3.45 9.48 25.24
CA SER A 30 4.34 8.30 25.19
C SER A 30 5.20 8.24 23.93
N TYR A 31 4.88 9.04 22.90
CA TYR A 31 5.52 9.02 21.59
C TYR A 31 5.37 7.65 20.86
N GLY A 32 4.18 7.07 20.94
CA GLY A 32 3.81 5.77 20.39
C GLY A 32 4.17 4.62 21.31
N HIS A 33 4.46 3.43 20.76
CA HIS A 33 4.85 2.26 21.54
C HIS A 33 6.09 2.52 22.38
N VAL A 34 6.03 2.17 23.67
CA VAL A 34 7.13 2.34 24.63
C VAL A 34 8.06 1.14 24.68
N ARG A 35 7.53 -0.08 24.40
CA ARG A 35 8.31 -1.32 24.28
C ARG A 35 7.86 -2.12 23.06
N ASP A 36 8.71 -3.02 22.58
CA ASP A 36 8.42 -3.96 21.50
C ASP A 36 9.16 -5.28 21.77
N LEU A 37 8.83 -6.31 21.00
CA LEU A 37 9.55 -7.59 21.04
C LEU A 37 11.04 -7.38 20.80
N VAL A 38 11.86 -8.15 21.52
CA VAL A 38 13.31 -8.16 21.29
C VAL A 38 13.58 -8.50 19.82
N PRO A 39 14.37 -7.67 19.07
CA PRO A 39 14.58 -7.88 17.62
C PRO A 39 15.58 -9.01 17.34
N LYS A 40 15.38 -10.16 17.94
CA LYS A 40 16.21 -11.37 17.82
C LYS A 40 15.30 -12.58 17.79
N GLU A 41 15.79 -13.67 17.22
CA GLU A 41 15.14 -14.97 17.28
C GLU A 41 14.88 -15.41 18.73
N GLY A 42 13.72 -16.05 18.96
CA GLY A 42 13.31 -16.49 20.30
C GLY A 42 12.64 -15.41 21.17
N ALA A 43 12.21 -14.28 20.59
CA ALA A 43 11.44 -13.28 21.33
C ALA A 43 9.97 -13.71 21.56
N VAL A 44 9.47 -14.63 20.78
CA VAL A 44 8.22 -15.35 21.00
C VAL A 44 8.58 -16.83 21.19
N ASP A 45 8.12 -17.44 22.25
CA ASP A 45 8.43 -18.84 22.62
C ASP A 45 7.20 -19.73 22.39
N PRO A 46 7.12 -20.46 21.27
CA PRO A 46 5.95 -21.28 20.97
C PRO A 46 5.77 -22.48 21.90
N ASP A 47 6.84 -22.95 22.54
CA ASP A 47 6.81 -24.11 23.45
C ASP A 47 6.39 -23.71 24.87
N ASP A 48 6.37 -22.41 25.19
CA ASP A 48 5.93 -21.87 26.47
C ASP A 48 4.73 -20.90 26.25
N GLY A 49 3.63 -21.42 25.68
CA GLY A 49 2.38 -20.67 25.48
C GLY A 49 2.55 -19.35 24.71
N PHE A 50 3.47 -19.30 23.76
CA PHE A 50 3.82 -18.09 22.99
C PHE A 50 4.28 -16.92 23.87
N ARG A 51 4.91 -17.19 25.00
CA ARG A 51 5.44 -16.15 25.88
C ARG A 51 6.34 -15.18 25.10
N MET A 52 6.03 -13.89 25.25
CA MET A 52 6.72 -12.81 24.56
C MET A 52 7.76 -12.12 25.43
N LYS A 53 8.95 -11.91 24.87
CA LYS A 53 10.06 -11.17 25.52
C LYS A 53 10.08 -9.76 24.95
N TYR A 54 9.71 -8.79 25.76
CA TYR A 54 9.68 -7.38 25.43
C TYR A 54 10.95 -6.67 25.88
N GLN A 55 11.31 -5.61 25.16
CA GLN A 55 12.31 -4.64 25.58
C GLN A 55 11.80 -3.22 25.43
N LEU A 56 12.24 -2.34 26.32
CA LEU A 56 12.01 -0.90 26.21
C LEU A 56 12.70 -0.38 24.95
N LEU A 57 12.08 0.53 24.23
CA LEU A 57 12.66 1.16 23.06
C LEU A 57 13.56 2.33 23.50
N ASP A 58 14.86 2.27 23.18
CA ASP A 58 15.86 3.27 23.58
C ASP A 58 15.41 4.72 23.32
N LYS A 59 14.74 4.96 22.19
CA LYS A 59 14.22 6.28 21.83
C LYS A 59 13.12 6.81 22.76
N ASN A 60 12.41 5.91 23.48
CA ASN A 60 11.28 6.23 24.33
C ASN A 60 11.59 6.17 25.83
N GLU A 61 12.76 5.70 26.23
CA GLU A 61 13.19 5.61 27.62
C GLU A 61 13.02 6.95 28.38
N ARG A 62 13.50 8.04 27.78
CA ARG A 62 13.37 9.40 28.34
C ARG A 62 11.92 9.84 28.55
N HIS A 63 10.99 9.34 27.72
CA HIS A 63 9.57 9.68 27.83
C HIS A 63 8.91 8.88 28.94
N VAL A 64 9.24 7.61 29.09
CA VAL A 64 8.81 6.78 30.22
C VAL A 64 9.32 7.36 31.53
N GLU A 65 10.58 7.81 31.59
CA GLU A 65 11.15 8.49 32.75
C GLU A 65 10.42 9.82 33.11
N ALA A 66 10.03 10.58 32.08
CA ALA A 66 9.25 11.80 32.29
C ALA A 66 7.84 11.49 32.81
N ILE A 67 7.20 10.44 32.32
CA ILE A 67 5.89 9.96 32.80
C ILE A 67 5.99 9.48 34.24
N ALA A 68 6.97 8.66 34.58
CA ALA A 68 7.19 8.18 35.96
C ALA A 68 7.38 9.34 36.94
N ARG A 69 8.23 10.31 36.59
CA ARG A 69 8.44 11.52 37.46
C ARG A 69 7.16 12.35 37.65
N ALA A 70 6.33 12.48 36.61
CA ALA A 70 5.05 13.18 36.73
C ALA A 70 4.06 12.37 37.57
N LEU A 71 4.04 11.03 37.44
CA LEU A 71 3.17 10.11 38.16
C LEU A 71 3.45 10.15 39.69
N HIS A 72 4.69 10.32 40.12
CA HIS A 72 4.99 10.47 41.54
C HIS A 72 4.20 11.62 42.22
N LYS A 73 3.82 12.65 41.43
CA LYS A 73 3.08 13.81 41.95
C LYS A 73 1.57 13.67 41.81
N ALA A 74 1.12 12.76 40.98
CA ALA A 74 -0.30 12.52 40.68
C ALA A 74 -0.90 11.43 41.59
N LYS A 75 -2.20 11.50 41.82
CA LYS A 75 -3.00 10.49 42.53
C LYS A 75 -3.54 9.41 41.56
N ALA A 76 -3.89 9.80 40.34
CA ALA A 76 -4.47 8.93 39.37
C ALA A 76 -3.76 9.03 38.01
N LEU A 77 -3.70 7.91 37.28
CA LEU A 77 -3.17 7.77 35.95
C LEU A 77 -4.33 7.46 34.96
N TYR A 78 -4.49 8.30 33.96
CA TYR A 78 -5.47 8.13 32.89
C TYR A 78 -4.73 7.77 31.60
N LEU A 79 -4.93 6.57 31.10
CA LEU A 79 -4.38 6.07 29.83
C LEU A 79 -5.36 6.40 28.71
N ALA A 80 -5.09 7.46 27.94
CA ALA A 80 -5.98 8.05 26.95
C ALA A 80 -5.42 7.88 25.51
N THR A 81 -4.92 6.70 25.24
CA THR A 81 -4.42 6.26 23.94
C THR A 81 -5.57 5.98 22.96
N ASP A 82 -5.29 5.80 21.65
CA ASP A 82 -6.29 5.59 20.62
C ASP A 82 -7.28 4.46 20.95
N PRO A 83 -8.49 4.50 20.37
CA PRO A 83 -9.55 3.53 20.71
C PRO A 83 -9.33 2.13 20.12
N ASP A 84 -8.32 1.94 19.26
CA ASP A 84 -8.03 0.66 18.61
C ASP A 84 -7.13 -0.27 19.47
N ARG A 85 -6.94 -1.51 18.99
CA ARG A 85 -6.09 -2.52 19.67
C ARG A 85 -4.64 -2.07 19.84
N GLU A 86 -4.11 -1.21 18.95
CA GLU A 86 -2.76 -0.66 19.09
C GLU A 86 -2.67 0.32 20.26
N GLY A 87 -3.68 1.21 20.41
CA GLY A 87 -3.77 2.12 21.53
C GLY A 87 -3.96 1.38 22.85
N GLU A 88 -4.78 0.32 22.90
CA GLU A 88 -4.95 -0.51 24.08
C GLU A 88 -3.64 -1.20 24.48
N ALA A 89 -2.87 -1.72 23.52
CA ALA A 89 -1.57 -2.32 23.77
C ALA A 89 -0.53 -1.30 24.28
N ILE A 90 -0.54 -0.06 23.77
CA ILE A 90 0.33 1.02 24.26
C ILE A 90 0.00 1.31 25.73
N ALA A 91 -1.29 1.43 26.06
CA ALA A 91 -1.75 1.65 27.42
C ALA A 91 -1.31 0.51 28.36
N TRP A 92 -1.52 -0.73 27.96
CA TRP A 92 -1.12 -1.91 28.70
C TRP A 92 0.40 -1.97 28.89
N HIS A 93 1.18 -1.78 27.83
CA HIS A 93 2.64 -1.78 27.91
C HIS A 93 3.17 -0.73 28.90
N LEU A 94 2.57 0.46 28.89
CA LEU A 94 2.97 1.52 29.81
C LEU A 94 2.61 1.15 31.25
N LYS A 95 1.40 0.63 31.50
CA LYS A 95 0.98 0.16 32.81
C LYS A 95 1.96 -0.89 33.35
N GLU A 96 2.28 -1.93 32.56
CA GLU A 96 3.19 -2.99 32.92
C GLU A 96 4.58 -2.49 33.32
N ILE A 97 5.14 -1.53 32.55
CA ILE A 97 6.45 -0.92 32.84
C ILE A 97 6.40 -0.16 34.13
N LEU A 98 5.39 0.68 34.36
CA LEU A 98 5.24 1.49 35.58
C LEU A 98 4.97 0.61 36.82
N GLN A 99 4.19 -0.46 36.66
CA GLN A 99 3.93 -1.42 37.73
C GLN A 99 5.19 -2.20 38.12
N ALA A 100 5.96 -2.68 37.14
CA ALA A 100 7.23 -3.38 37.39
C ALA A 100 8.29 -2.49 38.09
N ARG A 101 8.15 -1.16 37.96
CA ARG A 101 9.00 -0.17 38.66
C ARG A 101 8.50 0.22 40.06
N GLY A 102 7.27 -0.17 40.41
CA GLY A 102 6.62 0.27 41.65
C GLY A 102 6.03 1.68 41.58
N ASP A 103 6.01 2.31 40.41
CA ASP A 103 5.53 3.69 40.22
C ASP A 103 3.98 3.81 40.36
N LEU A 104 3.25 2.68 40.36
CA LEU A 104 1.78 2.62 40.44
C LEU A 104 1.25 2.33 41.87
N ASP A 105 2.10 2.13 42.83
CA ASP A 105 1.68 1.79 44.19
C ASP A 105 0.83 2.93 44.83
N GLY A 106 -0.41 2.55 45.21
CA GLY A 106 -1.39 3.49 45.75
C GLY A 106 -1.97 4.49 44.75
N LYS A 107 -1.89 4.20 43.45
CA LYS A 107 -2.43 5.03 42.35
C LYS A 107 -3.65 4.38 41.71
N ASP A 108 -4.64 5.19 41.37
CA ASP A 108 -5.76 4.76 40.55
C ASP A 108 -5.36 4.76 39.08
N VAL A 109 -5.64 3.67 38.35
CA VAL A 109 -5.30 3.53 36.95
C VAL A 109 -6.57 3.37 36.12
N HIS A 110 -6.78 4.29 35.21
CA HIS A 110 -7.98 4.37 34.37
C HIS A 110 -7.64 4.33 32.89
N ARG A 111 -8.49 3.71 32.10
CA ARG A 111 -8.49 3.75 30.63
C ARG A 111 -9.56 4.71 30.15
N VAL A 112 -9.20 5.64 29.27
CA VAL A 112 -10.11 6.62 28.66
C VAL A 112 -10.11 6.43 27.16
N VAL A 113 -11.30 6.30 26.57
CA VAL A 113 -11.51 6.07 25.14
C VAL A 113 -12.41 7.15 24.56
N PHE A 114 -12.00 7.71 23.43
CA PHE A 114 -12.77 8.69 22.68
C PHE A 114 -12.50 8.53 21.19
N TYR A 115 -13.51 8.80 20.37
CA TYR A 115 -13.46 8.66 18.93
C TYR A 115 -13.27 10.00 18.20
N GLU A 116 -13.34 11.10 18.94
CA GLU A 116 -13.07 12.46 18.45
C GLU A 116 -12.40 13.29 19.55
N ILE A 117 -11.56 14.25 19.15
CA ILE A 117 -10.86 15.12 20.09
C ILE A 117 -11.57 16.47 20.15
N THR A 118 -12.77 16.45 20.73
CA THR A 118 -13.57 17.63 21.05
C THR A 118 -13.63 17.83 22.58
N ARG A 119 -13.97 19.04 23.00
CA ARG A 119 -14.09 19.35 24.45
C ARG A 119 -15.12 18.44 25.15
N ASN A 120 -16.26 18.24 24.49
CA ASN A 120 -17.36 17.47 25.09
C ASN A 120 -17.01 15.98 25.17
N ALA A 121 -16.48 15.39 24.07
CA ALA A 121 -16.10 13.99 24.02
C ALA A 121 -14.99 13.68 25.06
N ILE A 122 -13.96 14.52 25.14
CA ILE A 122 -12.86 14.32 26.11
C ILE A 122 -13.36 14.40 27.56
N ARG A 123 -14.21 15.39 27.92
CA ARG A 123 -14.75 15.52 29.27
C ARG A 123 -15.67 14.38 29.62
N ALA A 124 -16.54 13.97 28.71
CA ALA A 124 -17.41 12.82 28.90
C ALA A 124 -16.60 11.53 29.13
N ALA A 125 -15.57 11.29 28.30
CA ALA A 125 -14.73 10.12 28.42
C ALA A 125 -13.92 10.08 29.72
N VAL A 126 -13.37 11.20 30.17
CA VAL A 126 -12.67 11.28 31.47
C VAL A 126 -13.65 11.12 32.65
N GLY A 127 -14.90 11.55 32.51
CA GLY A 127 -15.95 11.36 33.52
C GLY A 127 -16.48 9.92 33.60
N GLN A 128 -16.21 9.10 32.59
CA GLN A 128 -16.66 7.70 32.51
C GLN A 128 -15.50 6.77 32.13
N PRO A 129 -14.44 6.70 32.92
CA PRO A 129 -13.29 5.86 32.63
C PRO A 129 -13.64 4.39 32.78
N ARG A 130 -12.91 3.52 32.07
CA ARG A 130 -13.01 2.06 32.14
C ARG A 130 -11.70 1.39 32.57
N GLY A 131 -11.70 0.09 32.74
CA GLY A 131 -10.48 -0.71 32.80
C GLY A 131 -9.85 -0.93 31.41
N LEU A 132 -8.65 -1.49 31.39
CA LEU A 132 -8.05 -2.00 30.16
C LEU A 132 -8.85 -3.21 29.66
N SER A 133 -9.10 -3.30 28.36
CA SER A 133 -9.64 -4.49 27.71
C SER A 133 -8.51 -5.47 27.41
N LEU A 134 -8.49 -6.58 28.14
CA LEU A 134 -7.49 -7.63 27.93
C LEU A 134 -7.71 -8.35 26.59
N GLU A 135 -8.94 -8.39 26.11
CA GLU A 135 -9.30 -8.98 24.82
C GLU A 135 -8.62 -8.23 23.67
N LEU A 136 -8.66 -6.90 23.68
CA LEU A 136 -7.97 -6.06 22.69
C LEU A 136 -6.43 -6.18 22.80
N VAL A 137 -5.91 -6.22 24.04
CA VAL A 137 -4.48 -6.46 24.30
C VAL A 137 -4.06 -7.81 23.72
N ASN A 138 -4.83 -8.86 24.01
CA ASN A 138 -4.56 -10.21 23.55
C ASN A 138 -4.61 -10.32 22.02
N ALA A 139 -5.57 -9.66 21.38
CA ALA A 139 -5.67 -9.62 19.92
C ALA A 139 -4.45 -8.91 19.29
N GLN A 140 -3.96 -7.85 19.92
CA GLN A 140 -2.73 -7.18 19.46
C GLN A 140 -1.51 -8.06 19.69
N GLN A 141 -1.40 -8.73 20.84
CA GLN A 141 -0.33 -9.68 21.14
C GLN A 141 -0.31 -10.84 20.15
N ALA A 142 -1.49 -11.47 19.89
CA ALA A 142 -1.62 -12.53 18.91
C ALA A 142 -1.13 -12.09 17.52
N ARG A 143 -1.60 -10.93 17.06
CA ARG A 143 -1.14 -10.34 15.79
C ARG A 143 0.37 -10.11 15.79
N ARG A 144 0.91 -9.50 16.85
CA ARG A 144 2.34 -9.18 16.93
C ARG A 144 3.21 -10.45 16.96
N ALA A 145 2.79 -11.47 17.71
CA ALA A 145 3.45 -12.78 17.75
C ALA A 145 3.43 -13.45 16.39
N LEU A 146 2.27 -13.47 15.72
CA LEU A 146 2.09 -14.09 14.41
C LEU A 146 2.97 -13.41 13.35
N ASP A 147 2.95 -12.08 13.27
CA ASP A 147 3.75 -11.31 12.32
C ASP A 147 5.26 -11.48 12.60
N TYR A 148 5.65 -11.60 13.88
CA TYR A 148 7.00 -11.92 14.28
C TYR A 148 7.42 -13.32 13.82
N LEU A 149 6.62 -14.35 14.14
CA LEU A 149 6.91 -15.75 13.79
C LEU A 149 7.04 -15.94 12.27
N VAL A 150 6.13 -15.34 11.50
CA VAL A 150 6.20 -15.40 10.03
C VAL A 150 7.45 -14.66 9.52
N GLY A 151 7.64 -13.42 9.97
CA GLY A 151 8.72 -12.56 9.48
C GLY A 151 10.11 -13.09 9.80
N PHE A 152 10.33 -13.59 11.02
CA PHE A 152 11.62 -14.11 11.48
C PHE A 152 11.98 -15.49 10.92
N ASN A 153 11.01 -16.24 10.40
CA ASN A 153 11.26 -17.53 9.77
C ASN A 153 11.34 -17.44 8.24
N LEU A 154 10.42 -16.75 7.58
CA LEU A 154 10.44 -16.63 6.12
C LEU A 154 11.51 -15.68 5.60
N SER A 155 11.77 -14.56 6.29
CA SER A 155 12.76 -13.59 5.78
C SER A 155 14.17 -14.14 5.76
N PRO A 156 14.70 -14.84 6.81
CA PRO A 156 15.98 -15.52 6.74
C PRO A 156 16.03 -16.61 5.67
N LEU A 157 14.93 -17.35 5.46
CA LEU A 157 14.84 -18.34 4.41
C LEU A 157 15.01 -17.70 3.02
N LEU A 158 14.31 -16.57 2.76
CA LEU A 158 14.53 -15.79 1.55
C LEU A 158 15.97 -15.28 1.42
N TRP A 159 16.64 -14.91 2.52
CA TRP A 159 18.02 -14.49 2.48
C TRP A 159 18.97 -15.62 2.08
N LYS A 160 18.71 -16.83 2.56
CA LYS A 160 19.49 -18.02 2.22
C LYS A 160 19.27 -18.45 0.77
N LYS A 161 17.99 -18.42 0.32
CA LYS A 161 17.58 -19.00 -0.97
C LYS A 161 17.58 -17.98 -2.14
N VAL A 162 17.35 -16.70 -1.85
CA VAL A 162 17.26 -15.63 -2.87
C VAL A 162 18.35 -14.58 -2.63
N ARG A 163 18.09 -13.56 -1.80
CA ARG A 163 18.97 -12.41 -1.56
C ARG A 163 18.76 -11.82 -0.17
N ARG A 164 19.84 -11.36 0.49
CA ARG A 164 19.73 -10.62 1.76
C ARG A 164 18.91 -9.35 1.62
N GLY A 165 18.18 -8.99 2.68
CA GLY A 165 17.38 -7.77 2.77
C GLY A 165 15.93 -7.94 2.30
N LEU A 166 15.55 -9.11 1.77
CA LEU A 166 14.17 -9.43 1.44
C LEU A 166 13.37 -9.72 2.72
N SER A 167 12.06 -9.55 2.66
CA SER A 167 11.15 -9.91 3.75
C SER A 167 9.89 -10.56 3.20
N ALA A 168 9.34 -11.50 3.96
CA ALA A 168 8.00 -12.00 3.75
C ALA A 168 7.17 -11.74 4.99
N GLY A 169 5.87 -11.56 4.82
CA GLY A 169 4.95 -11.32 5.91
C GLY A 169 3.54 -11.73 5.52
N ARG A 170 2.73 -11.99 6.51
CA ARG A 170 1.41 -12.59 6.39
C ARG A 170 0.46 -11.84 5.46
N VAL A 171 0.45 -10.51 5.50
CA VAL A 171 -0.43 -9.67 4.68
C VAL A 171 0.27 -9.06 3.46
N GLN A 172 1.58 -8.78 3.55
CA GLN A 172 2.33 -8.21 2.42
C GLN A 172 2.55 -9.20 1.28
N SER A 173 2.70 -10.50 1.59
CA SER A 173 2.97 -11.52 0.58
C SER A 173 1.75 -11.81 -0.30
N PRO A 174 0.51 -11.95 0.22
CA PRO A 174 -0.69 -12.00 -0.60
C PRO A 174 -0.92 -10.75 -1.46
N ALA A 175 -0.61 -9.55 -0.93
CA ALA A 175 -0.71 -8.32 -1.72
C ALA A 175 0.29 -8.30 -2.90
N LEU A 176 1.52 -8.79 -2.70
CA LEU A 176 2.48 -8.98 -3.79
C LEU A 176 1.97 -9.99 -4.82
N ARG A 177 1.34 -11.07 -4.34
CA ARG A 177 0.76 -12.11 -5.19
C ARG A 177 -0.33 -11.53 -6.11
N MET A 178 -1.25 -10.70 -5.58
CA MET A 178 -2.27 -10.03 -6.40
C MET A 178 -1.67 -9.23 -7.55
N ILE A 179 -0.61 -8.48 -7.27
CA ILE A 179 0.06 -7.66 -8.29
C ILE A 179 0.75 -8.55 -9.33
N CYS A 180 1.39 -9.64 -8.90
CA CYS A 180 2.06 -10.57 -9.81
C CYS A 180 1.09 -11.35 -10.67
N GLU A 181 -0.02 -11.86 -10.10
CA GLU A 181 -1.08 -12.55 -10.84
C GLU A 181 -1.73 -11.63 -11.89
N ARG A 182 -1.97 -10.35 -11.55
CA ARG A 182 -2.45 -9.38 -12.51
C ARG A 182 -1.48 -9.16 -13.67
N GLU A 183 -0.18 -9.13 -13.41
CA GLU A 183 0.83 -9.01 -14.47
C GLU A 183 0.91 -10.27 -15.33
N GLU A 184 0.68 -11.46 -14.75
CA GLU A 184 0.58 -12.72 -15.47
C GLU A 184 -0.70 -12.77 -16.34
N GLU A 185 -1.85 -12.30 -15.83
CA GLU A 185 -3.10 -12.14 -16.59
C GLU A 185 -2.89 -11.22 -17.79
N ILE A 186 -2.24 -10.07 -17.59
CA ILE A 186 -1.93 -9.12 -18.66
C ILE A 186 -1.01 -9.75 -19.70
N GLY A 187 0.02 -10.47 -19.26
CA GLY A 187 0.98 -11.12 -20.15
C GLY A 187 0.39 -12.30 -20.94
N ALA A 188 -0.59 -12.99 -20.38
CA ALA A 188 -1.29 -14.10 -21.04
C ALA A 188 -2.48 -13.65 -21.89
N PHE A 189 -2.87 -12.38 -21.79
CA PHE A 189 -4.04 -11.85 -22.49
C PHE A 189 -3.82 -11.83 -23.99
N VAL A 190 -4.82 -12.33 -24.72
CA VAL A 190 -4.87 -12.30 -26.18
C VAL A 190 -6.03 -11.39 -26.57
N ALA A 191 -5.69 -10.27 -27.20
CA ALA A 191 -6.69 -9.35 -27.70
C ALA A 191 -7.57 -10.01 -28.75
N GLN A 192 -8.89 -9.91 -28.58
CA GLN A 192 -9.88 -10.38 -29.55
C GLN A 192 -10.45 -9.18 -30.29
N GLU A 193 -10.47 -9.30 -31.62
CA GLU A 193 -11.09 -8.32 -32.51
C GLU A 193 -12.61 -8.43 -32.43
N TYR A 194 -13.27 -7.29 -32.33
CA TYR A 194 -14.72 -7.18 -32.51
C TYR A 194 -15.08 -5.84 -33.14
N TRP A 195 -16.28 -5.78 -33.71
CA TRP A 195 -16.75 -4.61 -34.42
C TRP A 195 -18.08 -4.13 -33.84
N THR A 196 -18.25 -2.81 -33.74
CA THR A 196 -19.53 -2.17 -33.41
C THR A 196 -20.03 -1.43 -34.64
N ILE A 197 -21.35 -1.38 -34.78
CA ILE A 197 -22.02 -0.57 -35.80
C ILE A 197 -22.64 0.60 -35.05
N GLU A 198 -22.11 1.76 -35.31
CA GLU A 198 -22.52 3.02 -34.66
C GLU A 198 -22.84 4.05 -35.74
N GLY A 199 -23.74 4.96 -35.40
CA GLY A 199 -24.15 5.98 -36.35
C GLY A 199 -24.58 7.24 -35.67
N GLU A 200 -24.99 8.20 -36.47
CA GLU A 200 -25.63 9.43 -36.04
C GLU A 200 -27.01 9.54 -36.68
N GLY A 201 -28.01 9.82 -35.84
CA GLY A 201 -29.35 10.18 -36.24
C GLY A 201 -29.57 11.69 -36.08
N ALA A 202 -30.39 12.26 -36.94
CA ALA A 202 -30.81 13.66 -36.79
C ALA A 202 -32.33 13.78 -36.78
N HIS A 203 -32.87 14.53 -35.83
CA HIS A 203 -34.28 14.88 -35.76
C HIS A 203 -34.41 16.32 -35.24
N ALA A 204 -35.32 17.09 -35.84
CA ALA A 204 -35.55 18.51 -35.50
C ALA A 204 -34.24 19.34 -35.41
N SER A 205 -33.30 19.11 -36.36
CA SER A 205 -32.01 19.78 -36.47
C SER A 205 -31.00 19.46 -35.32
N GLN A 206 -31.27 18.44 -34.50
CA GLN A 206 -30.36 17.95 -33.46
C GLN A 206 -29.85 16.56 -33.82
N SER A 207 -28.53 16.39 -33.81
CA SER A 207 -27.88 15.08 -34.02
C SER A 207 -27.66 14.38 -32.69
N PHE A 208 -27.69 13.03 -32.73
CA PHE A 208 -27.45 12.18 -31.58
C PHE A 208 -26.87 10.83 -31.97
N PRO A 209 -26.06 10.19 -31.10
CA PRO A 209 -25.43 8.91 -31.43
C PRO A 209 -26.45 7.76 -31.45
N LEU A 210 -26.18 6.81 -32.35
CA LEU A 210 -26.94 5.56 -32.54
C LEU A 210 -26.03 4.36 -32.40
N LYS A 211 -26.53 3.30 -31.78
CA LYS A 211 -25.84 2.00 -31.70
C LYS A 211 -26.76 0.89 -32.18
N LEU A 212 -26.25 -0.02 -32.99
CA LEU A 212 -27.01 -1.19 -33.46
C LEU A 212 -27.34 -2.12 -32.30
N LEU A 213 -28.62 -2.44 -32.13
CA LEU A 213 -29.14 -3.32 -31.09
C LEU A 213 -29.55 -4.71 -31.65
N GLU A 214 -30.21 -4.74 -32.84
CA GLU A 214 -30.62 -5.96 -33.51
C GLU A 214 -30.27 -5.92 -35.00
N TYR A 215 -29.78 -7.04 -35.51
CA TYR A 215 -29.51 -7.24 -36.92
C TYR A 215 -30.27 -8.47 -37.43
N ARG A 216 -31.11 -8.30 -38.47
CA ARG A 216 -32.01 -9.33 -38.99
C ARG A 216 -32.83 -10.03 -37.91
N GLY A 217 -33.33 -9.27 -36.95
CA GLY A 217 -34.11 -9.76 -35.82
C GLY A 217 -33.29 -10.46 -34.71
N GLY A 218 -31.99 -10.62 -34.89
CA GLY A 218 -31.07 -11.17 -33.90
C GLY A 218 -30.42 -10.07 -33.08
N LYS A 219 -30.35 -10.27 -31.75
CA LYS A 219 -29.66 -9.37 -30.83
C LYS A 219 -28.18 -9.29 -31.14
N VAL A 220 -27.64 -8.07 -31.19
CA VAL A 220 -26.22 -7.82 -31.36
C VAL A 220 -25.52 -7.80 -30.01
N GLU A 221 -24.52 -8.65 -29.86
CA GLU A 221 -23.65 -8.74 -28.68
C GLU A 221 -22.23 -8.34 -29.07
N GLN A 222 -21.31 -8.16 -28.08
CA GLN A 222 -19.98 -7.67 -28.32
C GLN A 222 -19.22 -8.40 -29.42
N PHE A 223 -19.32 -9.72 -29.48
CA PHE A 223 -18.62 -10.55 -30.47
C PHE A 223 -19.51 -11.04 -31.60
N THR A 224 -20.64 -10.35 -31.89
CA THR A 224 -21.49 -10.70 -33.03
C THR A 224 -20.75 -10.50 -34.35
N PHE A 225 -19.95 -9.47 -34.46
CA PHE A 225 -19.13 -9.16 -35.63
C PHE A 225 -17.65 -9.19 -35.24
N THR A 226 -16.92 -10.17 -35.80
CA THR A 226 -15.51 -10.44 -35.41
C THR A 226 -14.51 -10.15 -36.52
N ASN A 227 -14.98 -9.57 -37.65
CA ASN A 227 -14.12 -9.19 -38.76
C ASN A 227 -14.74 -8.05 -39.57
N GLU A 228 -13.92 -7.35 -40.32
CA GLU A 228 -14.32 -6.21 -41.14
C GLU A 228 -15.40 -6.56 -42.19
N THR A 229 -15.24 -7.70 -42.86
CA THR A 229 -16.16 -8.10 -43.94
C THR A 229 -17.61 -8.22 -43.47
N ALA A 230 -17.82 -8.91 -42.34
CA ALA A 230 -19.14 -9.05 -41.71
C ALA A 230 -19.67 -7.69 -41.24
N ALA A 231 -18.85 -6.88 -40.60
CA ALA A 231 -19.26 -5.55 -40.11
C ALA A 231 -19.66 -4.61 -41.26
N ARG A 232 -18.88 -4.58 -42.35
CA ARG A 232 -19.19 -3.80 -43.56
C ARG A 232 -20.40 -4.29 -44.32
N GLU A 233 -20.70 -5.59 -44.32
CA GLU A 233 -21.93 -6.13 -44.85
C GLU A 233 -23.13 -5.61 -44.08
N VAL A 234 -23.07 -5.64 -42.76
CA VAL A 234 -24.13 -5.13 -41.87
C VAL A 234 -24.34 -3.63 -42.08
N GLU A 235 -23.29 -2.84 -42.14
CA GLU A 235 -23.36 -1.41 -42.43
C GLU A 235 -24.10 -1.15 -43.75
N ARG A 236 -23.71 -1.87 -44.83
CA ARG A 236 -24.35 -1.74 -46.12
C ARG A 236 -25.83 -2.17 -46.10
N ALA A 237 -26.14 -3.26 -45.38
CA ALA A 237 -27.50 -3.75 -45.25
C ALA A 237 -28.42 -2.74 -44.53
N ILE A 238 -27.92 -2.13 -43.43
CA ILE A 238 -28.70 -1.13 -42.70
C ILE A 238 -28.90 0.13 -43.53
N ARG A 239 -27.84 0.62 -44.22
CA ARG A 239 -27.97 1.77 -45.12
C ARG A 239 -29.00 1.49 -46.28
N ALA A 240 -28.97 0.29 -46.85
CA ALA A 240 -29.93 -0.11 -47.86
C ALA A 240 -31.36 -0.19 -47.30
N ALA A 241 -31.53 -0.73 -46.07
CA ALA A 241 -32.83 -0.84 -45.43
C ALA A 241 -33.43 0.52 -45.03
N ALA A 242 -32.56 1.51 -44.66
CA ALA A 242 -32.98 2.85 -44.34
C ALA A 242 -33.41 3.69 -45.57
N GLY A 243 -33.45 3.09 -46.77
CA GLY A 243 -33.90 3.79 -47.97
C GLY A 243 -32.78 4.61 -48.63
N ALA A 244 -31.83 3.94 -49.22
CA ALA A 244 -30.56 4.46 -49.69
C ALA A 244 -30.57 5.43 -50.88
N ALA A 245 -31.67 6.02 -51.21
CA ALA A 245 -31.74 7.03 -52.26
C ALA A 245 -31.71 8.46 -51.71
N GLY A 246 -30.59 8.82 -51.03
CA GLY A 246 -30.32 10.22 -50.77
C GLY A 246 -30.62 10.74 -49.38
N GLY A 247 -30.48 9.92 -48.33
CA GLY A 247 -30.73 10.30 -46.95
C GLY A 247 -31.60 9.27 -46.26
N GLY A 248 -31.00 8.22 -45.75
CA GLY A 248 -31.73 7.12 -45.12
C GLY A 248 -32.59 7.57 -43.95
N GLU A 249 -33.83 7.14 -43.91
CA GLU A 249 -34.77 7.41 -42.82
C GLU A 249 -34.88 6.19 -41.92
N LEU A 250 -34.79 6.42 -40.61
CA LEU A 250 -35.14 5.48 -39.56
C LEU A 250 -36.50 5.89 -39.00
N ARG A 251 -37.29 4.92 -38.61
CA ARG A 251 -38.59 5.18 -37.97
C ARG A 251 -38.51 4.87 -36.49
N VAL A 252 -38.96 5.77 -35.62
CA VAL A 252 -39.12 5.55 -34.20
C VAL A 252 -40.09 4.44 -33.94
N LEU A 253 -39.62 3.29 -33.43
CA LEU A 253 -40.44 2.12 -33.13
C LEU A 253 -41.02 2.15 -31.74
N ALA A 254 -40.17 2.52 -30.73
CA ALA A 254 -40.58 2.59 -29.34
C ALA A 254 -39.73 3.60 -28.58
N ILE A 255 -40.34 4.20 -27.56
CA ILE A 255 -39.66 5.14 -26.65
C ILE A 255 -39.86 4.66 -25.22
N ASP A 256 -38.78 4.27 -24.56
CA ASP A 256 -38.77 3.87 -23.15
C ASP A 256 -38.25 5.02 -22.30
N ARG A 257 -39.10 5.59 -21.46
CA ARG A 257 -38.77 6.68 -20.57
C ARG A 257 -38.78 6.18 -19.13
N LYS A 258 -37.65 6.36 -18.42
CA LYS A 258 -37.48 5.92 -17.03
C LYS A 258 -36.82 6.99 -16.19
N GLN A 259 -37.22 7.06 -14.94
CA GLN A 259 -36.50 7.83 -13.96
C GLN A 259 -35.51 6.94 -13.21
N ARG A 260 -34.22 7.32 -13.26
CA ARG A 260 -33.15 6.64 -12.53
C ARG A 260 -32.76 7.48 -11.33
N ARG A 261 -32.79 6.85 -10.15
CA ARG A 261 -32.32 7.46 -8.91
C ARG A 261 -30.89 6.99 -8.62
N ARG A 262 -29.99 7.93 -8.36
CA ARG A 262 -28.64 7.65 -7.87
C ARG A 262 -28.55 8.08 -6.41
N ASN A 263 -28.31 7.15 -5.50
CA ASN A 263 -28.19 7.43 -4.08
C ASN A 263 -26.78 7.86 -3.73
N PRO A 264 -26.60 8.73 -2.70
CA PRO A 264 -25.28 9.07 -2.21
C PRO A 264 -24.61 7.86 -1.57
N ALA A 265 -23.30 7.82 -1.70
CA ALA A 265 -22.49 6.82 -1.06
C ALA A 265 -22.34 7.07 0.46
N PRO A 266 -22.05 6.03 1.26
CA PRO A 266 -21.88 6.17 2.71
C PRO A 266 -20.69 7.09 3.06
N PRO A 267 -20.61 7.61 4.29
CA PRO A 267 -19.43 8.27 4.81
C PRO A 267 -18.18 7.40 4.68
N PHE A 268 -17.00 8.00 4.77
CA PHE A 268 -15.76 7.27 4.55
C PHE A 268 -15.45 6.24 5.64
N THR A 269 -15.00 5.08 5.20
CA THR A 269 -14.12 4.18 5.94
C THR A 269 -12.66 4.52 5.63
N THR A 270 -11.71 3.92 6.34
CA THR A 270 -10.28 4.06 6.03
C THR A 270 -9.96 3.67 4.58
N SER A 271 -10.51 2.56 4.11
CA SER A 271 -10.31 2.07 2.74
C SER A 271 -10.85 3.04 1.71
N THR A 272 -12.10 3.45 1.83
CA THR A 272 -12.74 4.35 0.85
C THR A 272 -12.13 5.76 0.88
N LEU A 273 -11.63 6.23 2.04
CA LEU A 273 -10.88 7.47 2.13
C LEU A 273 -9.56 7.38 1.37
N GLN A 274 -8.81 6.29 1.53
CA GLN A 274 -7.54 6.07 0.81
C GLN A 274 -7.78 6.00 -0.70
N GLN A 275 -8.84 5.31 -1.14
CA GLN A 275 -9.22 5.21 -2.55
C GLN A 275 -9.53 6.58 -3.16
N GLU A 276 -10.41 7.35 -2.54
CA GLU A 276 -10.83 8.64 -3.07
C GLU A 276 -9.73 9.71 -2.96
N ALA A 277 -8.90 9.67 -1.92
CA ALA A 277 -7.74 10.54 -1.82
C ALA A 277 -6.70 10.24 -2.92
N ALA A 278 -6.52 8.96 -3.28
CA ALA A 278 -5.65 8.59 -4.40
C ALA A 278 -6.21 9.06 -5.75
N ARG A 279 -7.52 8.88 -5.99
CA ARG A 279 -8.18 9.27 -7.23
C ARG A 279 -8.24 10.79 -7.42
N LYS A 280 -8.72 11.52 -6.41
CA LYS A 280 -9.03 12.95 -6.51
C LYS A 280 -7.91 13.88 -6.12
N LEU A 281 -7.09 13.49 -5.12
CA LEU A 281 -6.02 14.35 -4.60
C LEU A 281 -4.62 13.89 -5.03
N GLY A 282 -4.51 12.68 -5.60
CA GLY A 282 -3.22 12.08 -5.93
C GLY A 282 -2.38 11.73 -4.70
N PHE A 283 -3.02 11.54 -3.52
CA PHE A 283 -2.34 11.18 -2.29
C PHE A 283 -2.21 9.67 -2.19
N ASN A 284 -1.01 9.18 -1.95
CA ASN A 284 -0.83 7.77 -1.65
C ASN A 284 -1.39 7.42 -0.25
N ALA A 285 -1.66 6.14 0.00
CA ALA A 285 -2.26 5.66 1.23
C ALA A 285 -1.49 6.11 2.48
N ARG A 286 -0.15 6.09 2.45
CA ARG A 286 0.70 6.55 3.55
C ARG A 286 0.56 8.05 3.83
N ARG A 287 0.48 8.88 2.78
CA ARG A 287 0.26 10.32 2.90
C ARG A 287 -1.12 10.61 3.45
N THR A 288 -2.15 9.95 2.91
CA THR A 288 -3.54 10.08 3.34
C THR A 288 -3.68 9.80 4.84
N MET A 289 -3.14 8.66 5.32
CA MET A 289 -3.25 8.30 6.73
C MET A 289 -2.45 9.23 7.65
N ARG A 290 -1.30 9.75 7.19
CA ARG A 290 -0.55 10.74 7.96
C ARG A 290 -1.31 12.06 8.11
N LEU A 291 -1.93 12.54 7.04
CA LEU A 291 -2.73 13.77 7.05
C LEU A 291 -4.01 13.58 7.88
N ALA A 292 -4.70 12.44 7.72
CA ALA A 292 -5.87 12.12 8.53
C ALA A 292 -5.55 12.07 10.03
N GLN A 293 -4.39 11.48 10.41
CA GLN A 293 -3.91 11.49 11.79
C GLN A 293 -3.72 12.91 12.32
N GLN A 294 -3.15 13.81 11.51
CA GLN A 294 -2.96 15.21 11.88
C GLN A 294 -4.29 15.95 12.05
N LEU A 295 -5.27 15.70 11.19
CA LEU A 295 -6.62 16.27 11.32
C LEU A 295 -7.34 15.77 12.58
N TYR A 296 -7.19 14.50 12.92
CA TYR A 296 -7.75 13.90 14.12
C TYR A 296 -7.09 14.46 15.40
N GLU A 297 -5.76 14.53 15.46
CA GLU A 297 -5.02 14.95 16.65
C GLU A 297 -5.20 16.43 16.99
N GLY A 298 -5.54 17.25 16.01
CA GLY A 298 -5.89 18.64 16.16
C GLY A 298 -5.05 19.61 15.35
N GLN A 299 -5.75 20.59 14.78
CA GLN A 299 -5.21 21.71 14.01
C GLN A 299 -5.63 23.03 14.65
N ASP A 300 -4.79 24.04 14.56
CA ASP A 300 -5.07 25.37 15.09
C ASP A 300 -5.75 26.23 14.02
N LEU A 301 -7.01 26.57 14.25
CA LEU A 301 -7.79 27.43 13.39
C LEU A 301 -7.81 28.90 13.84
N GLY A 302 -6.89 29.29 14.76
CA GLY A 302 -6.82 30.66 15.31
C GLY A 302 -7.35 30.80 16.74
N GLU A 303 -8.20 29.85 17.18
CA GLU A 303 -8.74 29.79 18.54
C GLU A 303 -8.10 28.67 19.40
N GLY A 304 -6.95 28.14 18.91
CA GLY A 304 -6.22 27.01 19.47
C GLY A 304 -6.64 25.69 18.86
N SER A 305 -5.86 24.66 19.16
CA SER A 305 -5.96 23.33 18.52
C SER A 305 -7.32 22.66 18.78
N VAL A 306 -7.92 22.07 17.70
CA VAL A 306 -9.16 21.30 17.71
C VAL A 306 -9.03 20.10 16.77
N GLY A 307 -9.50 18.92 17.18
CA GLY A 307 -9.61 17.76 16.28
C GLY A 307 -10.69 18.03 15.23
N LEU A 308 -10.34 17.91 13.95
CA LEU A 308 -11.24 18.26 12.85
C LEU A 308 -12.04 17.07 12.31
N ILE A 309 -11.58 15.86 12.54
CA ILE A 309 -12.26 14.64 12.08
C ILE A 309 -12.35 13.61 13.20
N THR A 310 -13.27 12.66 13.05
CA THR A 310 -13.34 11.46 13.90
C THR A 310 -12.16 10.55 13.65
N TYR A 311 -12.00 9.51 14.47
CA TYR A 311 -10.89 8.54 14.36
C TYR A 311 -10.84 7.89 12.98
N MET A 312 -9.70 7.99 12.33
CA MET A 312 -9.55 7.66 10.91
C MET A 312 -9.25 6.18 10.61
N ARG A 313 -9.06 5.35 11.61
CA ARG A 313 -8.89 3.90 11.42
C ARG A 313 -10.20 3.20 11.77
N THR A 314 -11.09 3.11 10.79
CA THR A 314 -12.43 2.51 10.95
C THR A 314 -12.87 1.85 9.65
N ASP A 315 -13.60 0.78 9.78
CA ASP A 315 -14.35 0.10 8.72
C ASP A 315 -15.87 0.36 8.82
N SER A 316 -16.29 1.15 9.83
CA SER A 316 -17.66 1.54 10.03
C SER A 316 -18.09 2.67 9.07
N VAL A 317 -19.34 2.59 8.62
CA VAL A 317 -20.04 3.65 7.88
C VAL A 317 -21.14 4.32 8.71
N SER A 318 -21.23 3.98 10.00
CA SER A 318 -22.25 4.50 10.91
C SER A 318 -21.92 5.93 11.35
N LEU A 319 -22.95 6.75 11.55
CA LEU A 319 -22.83 8.10 12.10
C LEU A 319 -23.60 8.18 13.42
N ALA A 320 -23.07 8.92 14.38
CA ALA A 320 -23.79 9.26 15.62
C ALA A 320 -25.05 10.08 15.31
N ALA A 321 -26.10 9.93 16.10
CA ALA A 321 -27.37 10.60 15.86
C ALA A 321 -27.23 12.13 15.87
N GLU A 322 -26.42 12.65 16.79
CA GLU A 322 -26.13 14.09 16.91
C GLU A 322 -25.42 14.60 15.65
N ALA A 323 -24.45 13.85 15.13
CA ALA A 323 -23.73 14.19 13.90
C ALA A 323 -24.65 14.19 12.68
N VAL A 324 -25.55 13.21 12.58
CA VAL A 324 -26.58 13.17 11.51
C VAL A 324 -27.45 14.43 11.58
N GLY A 325 -27.89 14.83 12.78
CA GLY A 325 -28.68 16.03 12.98
C GLY A 325 -27.95 17.31 12.53
N GLU A 326 -26.69 17.46 12.93
CA GLU A 326 -25.84 18.59 12.55
C GLU A 326 -25.56 18.62 11.05
N ILE A 327 -25.17 17.51 10.46
CA ILE A 327 -24.90 17.39 9.02
C ILE A 327 -26.13 17.80 8.21
N ARG A 328 -27.33 17.33 8.58
CA ARG A 328 -28.57 17.65 7.92
C ARG A 328 -28.91 19.14 8.04
N ALA A 329 -28.71 19.73 9.22
CA ALA A 329 -28.94 21.16 9.45
C ALA A 329 -27.98 22.02 8.59
N VAL A 330 -26.70 21.63 8.50
CA VAL A 330 -25.70 22.30 7.66
C VAL A 330 -26.04 22.14 6.17
N ALA A 331 -26.44 20.95 5.74
CA ALA A 331 -26.86 20.70 4.36
C ALA A 331 -28.09 21.58 3.98
N ALA A 332 -29.10 21.66 4.87
CA ALA A 332 -30.27 22.51 4.66
C ALA A 332 -29.90 23.99 4.55
N ARG A 333 -29.00 24.45 5.41
CA ARG A 333 -28.55 25.85 5.41
C ARG A 333 -27.78 26.23 4.15
N LEU A 334 -26.88 25.34 3.66
CA LEU A 334 -25.98 25.68 2.55
C LEU A 334 -26.58 25.37 1.18
N TYR A 335 -27.42 24.35 1.08
CA TYR A 335 -27.92 23.83 -0.22
C TYR A 335 -29.44 23.88 -0.33
N GLY A 336 -30.16 24.22 0.76
CA GLY A 336 -31.62 24.26 0.82
C GLY A 336 -32.23 22.98 1.39
N GLN A 337 -33.37 23.13 2.04
CA GLN A 337 -34.08 22.01 2.70
C GLN A 337 -34.50 20.91 1.72
N GLN A 338 -34.77 21.25 0.46
CA GLN A 338 -35.19 20.32 -0.58
C GLN A 338 -34.04 19.41 -1.04
N GLU A 339 -32.79 19.78 -0.75
CA GLU A 339 -31.61 18.97 -1.07
C GLU A 339 -31.22 18.01 0.05
N VAL A 340 -31.85 18.11 1.22
CA VAL A 340 -31.68 17.13 2.30
C VAL A 340 -32.59 15.94 2.06
N ALA A 341 -32.11 14.73 2.38
CA ALA A 341 -32.97 13.55 2.31
C ALA A 341 -34.19 13.70 3.22
N GLU A 342 -35.34 13.21 2.80
CA GLU A 342 -36.59 13.32 3.57
C GLU A 342 -36.41 12.70 4.98
N GLU A 343 -35.83 11.50 5.04
CA GLU A 343 -35.49 10.84 6.29
C GLU A 343 -33.96 10.76 6.47
N PRO A 344 -33.46 10.67 7.72
CA PRO A 344 -32.05 10.40 7.97
C PRO A 344 -31.59 9.13 7.30
N ARG A 345 -30.53 9.21 6.50
CA ARG A 345 -29.93 8.04 5.85
C ARG A 345 -29.09 7.25 6.83
N ILE A 346 -29.45 5.99 7.02
CA ILE A 346 -28.73 5.05 7.87
C ILE A 346 -28.03 4.06 6.97
N TYR A 347 -26.70 3.99 7.09
CA TYR A 347 -25.86 3.08 6.36
C TYR A 347 -25.49 1.88 7.24
N LYS A 348 -25.54 0.68 6.68
CA LYS A 348 -25.15 -0.54 7.39
C LYS A 348 -23.76 -0.95 6.93
N THR A 349 -22.89 -1.20 7.86
CA THR A 349 -21.56 -1.76 7.60
C THR A 349 -21.71 -3.16 7.01
N LYS A 350 -21.07 -3.40 5.85
CA LYS A 350 -21.09 -4.70 5.18
C LYS A 350 -20.07 -5.68 5.78
N SER A 351 -19.05 -5.16 6.44
CA SER A 351 -18.04 -5.98 7.10
C SER A 351 -18.69 -6.77 8.25
N LYS A 352 -18.55 -8.09 8.21
CA LYS A 352 -18.96 -8.97 9.31
C LYS A 352 -18.16 -8.72 10.59
N ASN A 353 -17.02 -8.09 10.45
CA ASN A 353 -15.98 -7.90 11.45
C ASN A 353 -15.76 -6.43 11.76
N ALA A 354 -16.84 -5.60 11.68
CA ALA A 354 -16.75 -4.24 12.18
C ALA A 354 -16.25 -4.30 13.62
N GLN A 355 -14.95 -4.06 13.79
CA GLN A 355 -14.32 -3.98 15.10
C GLN A 355 -14.97 -2.84 15.85
N GLU A 356 -15.71 -3.18 16.88
CA GLU A 356 -16.32 -2.26 17.83
C GLU A 356 -17.26 -1.20 17.20
N ALA A 357 -18.05 -0.54 18.01
CA ALA A 357 -18.97 0.52 17.63
C ALA A 357 -18.22 1.79 17.15
N HIS A 358 -17.32 1.64 16.18
CA HIS A 358 -16.61 2.74 15.56
C HIS A 358 -17.56 3.55 14.71
N GLU A 359 -17.37 4.86 14.69
CA GLU A 359 -18.04 5.77 13.81
C GLU A 359 -17.27 5.90 12.47
N ALA A 360 -17.96 6.27 11.40
CA ALA A 360 -17.34 6.61 10.12
C ALA A 360 -16.41 7.84 10.25
N ILE A 361 -15.53 8.01 9.26
CA ILE A 361 -14.69 9.21 9.18
C ILE A 361 -15.56 10.40 8.71
N ARG A 362 -15.73 11.37 9.59
CA ARG A 362 -16.50 12.58 9.36
C ARG A 362 -15.86 13.80 10.02
N PRO A 363 -16.23 15.03 9.68
CA PRO A 363 -15.85 16.19 10.47
C PRO A 363 -16.42 16.08 11.90
N THR A 364 -15.66 16.52 12.89
CA THR A 364 -16.13 16.59 14.31
C THR A 364 -17.27 17.57 14.47
N SER A 365 -17.33 18.61 13.62
CA SER A 365 -18.47 19.51 13.44
C SER A 365 -18.62 19.81 11.96
N ALA A 366 -19.78 19.51 11.40
CA ALA A 366 -20.10 19.85 10.02
C ALA A 366 -20.24 21.38 9.81
N ALA A 367 -20.43 22.13 10.89
CA ALA A 367 -20.49 23.58 10.85
C ALA A 367 -19.15 24.22 10.48
N ILE A 368 -18.03 23.54 10.74
CA ILE A 368 -16.70 23.96 10.27
C ILE A 368 -16.61 23.60 8.79
N THR A 369 -16.87 24.55 7.92
CA THR A 369 -16.87 24.31 6.47
C THR A 369 -15.46 24.26 5.89
N PRO A 370 -15.25 23.64 4.71
CA PRO A 370 -13.96 23.69 4.02
C PRO A 370 -13.41 25.10 3.81
N ALA A 371 -14.27 26.08 3.53
CA ALA A 371 -13.88 27.48 3.34
C ALA A 371 -13.33 28.14 4.63
N GLU A 372 -13.81 27.70 5.80
CA GLU A 372 -13.31 28.20 7.08
C GLU A 372 -11.96 27.59 7.46
N VAL A 373 -11.61 26.45 6.88
CA VAL A 373 -10.33 25.74 7.11
C VAL A 373 -9.26 26.18 6.11
N GLU A 374 -9.68 26.52 4.89
CA GLU A 374 -8.79 26.95 3.81
C GLU A 374 -7.94 28.16 4.20
N GLY A 375 -6.63 28.08 3.95
CA GLY A 375 -5.68 29.12 4.33
C GLY A 375 -5.32 29.20 5.82
N ARG A 376 -6.00 28.43 6.70
CA ARG A 376 -5.68 28.39 8.15
C ARG A 376 -4.81 27.22 8.54
N ILE A 377 -4.79 26.16 7.71
CA ILE A 377 -3.93 24.98 7.88
C ILE A 377 -3.18 24.69 6.58
N GLU A 378 -2.25 23.74 6.62
CA GLU A 378 -1.51 23.29 5.43
C GLU A 378 -2.48 22.85 4.30
N ASP A 379 -2.17 23.20 3.06
CA ASP A 379 -3.03 22.97 1.88
C ASP A 379 -3.47 21.50 1.74
N ASP A 380 -2.54 20.55 1.91
CA ASP A 380 -2.86 19.13 1.84
C ASP A 380 -3.85 18.69 2.92
N LEU A 381 -3.75 19.26 4.13
CA LEU A 381 -4.71 18.97 5.22
C LEU A 381 -6.08 19.55 4.89
N SER A 382 -6.12 20.78 4.36
CA SER A 382 -7.34 21.45 3.94
C SER A 382 -8.05 20.67 2.83
N ARG A 383 -7.31 20.20 1.82
CA ARG A 383 -7.86 19.41 0.71
C ARG A 383 -8.42 18.06 1.18
N LEU A 384 -7.71 17.38 2.10
CA LEU A 384 -8.20 16.12 2.66
C LEU A 384 -9.43 16.34 3.55
N TYR A 385 -9.44 17.40 4.37
CA TYR A 385 -10.60 17.78 5.16
C TYR A 385 -11.82 18.08 4.29
N ALA A 386 -11.65 18.86 3.22
CA ALA A 386 -12.70 19.16 2.26
C ALA A 386 -13.29 17.90 1.61
N LEU A 387 -12.46 16.92 1.28
CA LEU A 387 -12.90 15.62 0.75
C LEU A 387 -13.77 14.88 1.75
N ILE A 388 -13.35 14.81 3.02
CA ILE A 388 -14.09 14.14 4.11
C ILE A 388 -15.40 14.85 4.39
N TRP A 389 -15.37 16.18 4.49
CA TRP A 389 -16.56 16.99 4.76
C TRP A 389 -17.61 16.84 3.66
N LYS A 390 -17.20 16.97 2.39
CA LYS A 390 -18.10 16.83 1.24
C LYS A 390 -18.79 15.47 1.21
N ARG A 391 -18.03 14.39 1.46
CA ARG A 391 -18.58 13.02 1.50
C ARG A 391 -19.57 12.84 2.64
N ALA A 392 -19.26 13.35 3.84
CA ALA A 392 -20.14 13.25 4.99
C ALA A 392 -21.44 14.03 4.78
N VAL A 393 -21.37 15.26 4.25
CA VAL A 393 -22.56 16.07 3.96
C VAL A 393 -23.40 15.44 2.85
N ALA A 394 -22.77 15.04 1.74
CA ALA A 394 -23.45 14.37 0.63
C ALA A 394 -24.19 13.11 1.07
N SER A 395 -23.66 12.37 2.07
CA SER A 395 -24.29 11.16 2.59
C SER A 395 -25.69 11.36 3.15
N GLN A 396 -26.04 12.57 3.60
CA GLN A 396 -27.34 12.90 4.18
C GLN A 396 -28.23 13.73 3.23
N MET A 397 -27.78 13.96 1.98
CA MET A 397 -28.52 14.70 0.98
C MET A 397 -29.49 13.81 0.18
N SER A 398 -30.37 14.45 -0.59
CA SER A 398 -31.33 13.79 -1.48
C SER A 398 -30.59 13.02 -2.58
N HIS A 399 -31.25 12.02 -3.16
CA HIS A 399 -30.72 11.32 -4.33
C HIS A 399 -30.68 12.23 -5.56
N ALA A 400 -29.76 11.97 -6.46
CA ALA A 400 -29.78 12.55 -7.80
C ALA A 400 -30.85 11.82 -8.64
N LEU A 401 -31.59 12.59 -9.43
CA LEU A 401 -32.65 12.09 -10.29
C LEU A 401 -32.27 12.34 -11.76
N PHE A 402 -32.27 11.29 -12.53
CA PHE A 402 -32.04 11.32 -13.97
C PHE A 402 -33.30 10.88 -14.71
N ASP A 403 -33.71 11.63 -15.70
CA ASP A 403 -34.64 11.15 -16.71
C ASP A 403 -33.82 10.48 -17.83
N THR A 404 -34.04 9.20 -18.03
CA THR A 404 -33.39 8.42 -19.09
C THR A 404 -34.40 8.09 -20.14
N VAL A 405 -34.02 8.28 -21.39
CA VAL A 405 -34.83 7.98 -22.58
C VAL A 405 -34.04 7.04 -23.45
N ALA A 406 -34.62 5.90 -23.80
CA ALA A 406 -34.11 5.02 -24.82
C ALA A 406 -35.09 5.03 -25.99
N VAL A 407 -34.60 5.33 -27.20
CA VAL A 407 -35.39 5.39 -28.43
C VAL A 407 -34.92 4.27 -29.34
N ASP A 408 -35.80 3.36 -29.67
CA ASP A 408 -35.57 2.29 -30.61
C ASP A 408 -35.98 2.73 -32.01
N LEU A 409 -35.08 2.66 -32.95
CA LEU A 409 -35.19 3.17 -34.32
C LEU A 409 -35.03 2.02 -35.29
N LEU A 410 -36.05 1.86 -36.12
CA LEU A 410 -36.14 0.79 -37.11
C LEU A 410 -35.59 1.26 -38.45
N ALA A 411 -34.66 0.53 -39.04
CA ALA A 411 -34.24 0.67 -40.43
C ALA A 411 -34.97 -0.32 -41.32
N GLY A 412 -35.77 0.20 -42.25
CA GLY A 412 -36.56 -0.60 -43.16
C GLY A 412 -37.87 -1.12 -42.56
N PRO A 413 -38.47 -2.18 -43.15
CA PRO A 413 -39.75 -2.74 -42.72
C PRO A 413 -39.62 -3.46 -41.37
N ASP A 414 -40.68 -3.39 -40.56
CA ASP A 414 -40.80 -4.19 -39.34
C ASP A 414 -41.13 -5.65 -39.71
N GLY A 415 -40.49 -6.57 -39.01
CA GLY A 415 -40.67 -8.01 -39.20
C GLY A 415 -39.52 -8.86 -38.71
N ALA A 416 -39.50 -10.13 -39.08
CA ALA A 416 -38.50 -11.08 -38.64
C ALA A 416 -37.03 -10.77 -39.07
N GLN A 417 -36.84 -9.89 -40.05
CA GLN A 417 -35.52 -9.48 -40.58
C GLN A 417 -35.21 -8.01 -40.28
N ARG A 418 -35.80 -7.46 -39.21
CA ARG A 418 -35.66 -6.05 -38.83
C ARG A 418 -34.23 -5.70 -38.43
N HIS A 419 -33.86 -4.44 -38.62
CA HIS A 419 -32.65 -3.83 -38.09
C HIS A 419 -33.05 -2.74 -37.12
N LEU A 420 -32.58 -2.87 -35.85
CA LEU A 420 -32.96 -1.95 -34.80
C LEU A 420 -31.70 -1.24 -34.25
N LEU A 421 -31.72 0.07 -34.31
CA LEU A 421 -30.72 0.94 -33.69
C LEU A 421 -31.33 1.57 -32.44
N ARG A 422 -30.49 1.95 -31.47
CA ARG A 422 -30.94 2.60 -30.26
C ARG A 422 -30.15 3.88 -30.02
N ALA A 423 -30.86 4.93 -29.66
CA ALA A 423 -30.36 6.13 -29.07
C ALA A 423 -30.65 6.13 -27.56
N ASN A 424 -29.68 6.48 -26.75
CA ASN A 424 -29.87 6.68 -25.32
C ASN A 424 -29.67 8.15 -24.97
N GLY A 425 -30.58 8.70 -24.17
CA GLY A 425 -30.47 10.02 -23.61
C GLY A 425 -30.56 9.97 -22.08
N SER A 426 -29.85 10.84 -21.42
CA SER A 426 -29.92 11.01 -19.97
C SER A 426 -29.86 12.49 -19.64
N THR A 427 -30.75 12.95 -18.80
CA THR A 427 -30.80 14.34 -18.36
C THR A 427 -30.85 14.37 -16.85
N LEU A 428 -29.95 15.09 -16.22
CA LEU A 428 -29.94 15.31 -14.78
C LEU A 428 -31.06 16.29 -14.40
N VAL A 429 -32.15 15.77 -13.86
CA VAL A 429 -33.34 16.57 -13.43
C VAL A 429 -33.08 17.22 -12.08
N LYS A 430 -32.53 16.46 -11.14
CA LYS A 430 -32.21 16.94 -9.80
C LYS A 430 -30.82 16.46 -9.41
N PRO A 431 -29.87 17.36 -9.18
CA PRO A 431 -28.49 16.96 -8.82
C PRO A 431 -28.41 16.31 -7.44
N GLY A 432 -29.26 16.68 -6.48
CA GLY A 432 -29.20 16.16 -5.13
C GLY A 432 -27.79 16.21 -4.55
N PHE A 433 -27.32 15.11 -3.97
CA PHE A 433 -25.97 15.00 -3.40
C PHE A 433 -24.84 15.27 -4.40
N MET A 434 -25.06 15.11 -5.69
CA MET A 434 -24.03 15.30 -6.73
C MET A 434 -23.58 16.76 -6.85
N SER A 435 -24.39 17.71 -6.36
CA SER A 435 -23.97 19.12 -6.25
C SER A 435 -22.80 19.34 -5.28
N VAL A 436 -22.57 18.40 -4.36
CA VAL A 436 -21.53 18.49 -3.32
C VAL A 436 -20.41 17.49 -3.57
N TYR A 437 -20.77 16.26 -3.97
CA TYR A 437 -19.81 15.18 -4.06
C TYR A 437 -20.21 14.14 -5.12
N GLN A 438 -19.21 13.80 -5.94
CA GLN A 438 -19.29 12.67 -6.87
C GLN A 438 -18.10 11.76 -6.60
N GLU A 439 -18.27 10.43 -6.69
CA GLU A 439 -17.16 9.49 -6.53
C GLU A 439 -16.19 9.57 -7.72
N GLY A 440 -14.91 9.34 -7.45
CA GLY A 440 -13.90 9.20 -8.50
C GLY A 440 -13.95 7.79 -9.11
N THR A 441 -13.57 7.68 -10.39
CA THR A 441 -13.39 6.41 -11.10
C THR A 441 -11.91 6.14 -11.33
N ASP A 442 -11.51 4.85 -11.36
CA ASP A 442 -10.13 4.47 -11.66
C ASP A 442 -9.81 4.56 -13.15
N ASP A 443 -10.84 4.42 -14.01
CA ASP A 443 -10.74 4.43 -15.46
C ASP A 443 -11.66 5.50 -16.08
N ALA A 444 -11.11 6.31 -16.96
CA ALA A 444 -11.84 7.37 -17.65
C ALA A 444 -12.94 6.85 -18.58
N LEU A 445 -12.83 5.58 -19.01
CA LEU A 445 -13.80 4.92 -19.90
C LEU A 445 -15.12 4.54 -19.18
N ALA A 446 -15.16 4.55 -17.85
CA ALA A 446 -16.37 4.29 -17.07
C ALA A 446 -17.29 5.53 -16.95
N ALA A 447 -16.90 6.66 -17.52
CA ALA A 447 -17.65 7.92 -17.45
C ALA A 447 -18.68 8.10 -18.61
N ASP A 448 -19.16 7.01 -19.18
CA ASP A 448 -20.09 7.05 -20.32
C ASP A 448 -21.59 7.20 -19.94
N ASP A 449 -21.86 7.88 -18.85
CA ASP A 449 -23.15 8.51 -18.57
C ASP A 449 -23.10 9.99 -19.01
N SER A 450 -22.61 10.23 -20.23
CA SER A 450 -22.68 11.58 -20.83
C SER A 450 -24.14 11.99 -20.92
N ASP A 451 -24.44 13.17 -20.42
CA ASP A 451 -25.76 13.81 -20.51
C ASP A 451 -26.08 14.13 -21.99
N HIS A 452 -26.41 13.09 -22.76
CA HIS A 452 -26.95 13.27 -24.11
C HIS A 452 -28.43 13.58 -23.98
N VAL A 453 -28.79 14.79 -24.34
CA VAL A 453 -30.20 15.19 -24.44
C VAL A 453 -30.68 14.82 -25.83
N LEU A 454 -31.66 13.91 -25.91
CA LEU A 454 -32.32 13.59 -27.18
C LEU A 454 -33.39 14.65 -27.50
N PRO A 455 -33.60 14.97 -28.78
CA PRO A 455 -34.71 15.82 -29.17
C PRO A 455 -36.06 15.16 -28.82
N PRO A 456 -37.12 15.91 -28.62
CA PRO A 456 -38.45 15.35 -28.41
C PRO A 456 -38.88 14.57 -29.65
N MET A 457 -39.26 13.33 -29.44
CA MET A 457 -39.68 12.36 -30.48
C MET A 457 -40.92 11.63 -30.00
N SER A 458 -41.72 11.19 -30.97
CA SER A 458 -42.88 10.32 -30.81
C SER A 458 -42.75 9.04 -31.64
N GLU A 459 -43.42 7.97 -31.23
CA GLU A 459 -43.46 6.75 -31.98
C GLU A 459 -44.03 7.01 -33.41
N GLY A 460 -43.33 6.50 -34.40
CA GLY A 460 -43.64 6.71 -35.80
C GLY A 460 -42.89 7.86 -36.48
N ASP A 461 -42.24 8.75 -35.71
CA ASP A 461 -41.46 9.84 -36.27
C ASP A 461 -40.30 9.34 -37.13
N ALA A 462 -40.01 10.12 -38.20
CA ALA A 462 -38.85 9.87 -39.06
C ALA A 462 -37.60 10.53 -38.48
N VAL A 463 -36.52 9.77 -38.41
CA VAL A 463 -35.19 10.22 -38.01
C VAL A 463 -34.23 10.01 -39.17
N GLN A 464 -33.54 11.03 -39.60
CA GLN A 464 -32.57 10.93 -40.68
C GLN A 464 -31.27 10.29 -40.17
N LEU A 465 -30.82 9.21 -40.80
CA LEU A 465 -29.51 8.57 -40.56
C LEU A 465 -28.43 9.36 -41.29
N THR A 466 -27.70 10.19 -40.58
CA THR A 466 -26.69 11.08 -41.17
C THR A 466 -25.33 10.41 -41.33
N ALA A 467 -24.98 9.52 -40.41
CA ALA A 467 -23.76 8.73 -40.48
C ALA A 467 -24.01 7.29 -39.98
N LEU A 468 -23.27 6.35 -40.52
CA LEU A 468 -23.18 4.97 -40.00
C LEU A 468 -21.79 4.45 -40.29
N ALA A 469 -21.15 3.84 -39.32
CA ALA A 469 -19.80 3.33 -39.43
C ALA A 469 -19.65 2.00 -38.70
N ALA A 470 -18.87 1.12 -39.29
CA ALA A 470 -18.36 -0.07 -38.62
C ALA A 470 -17.02 0.25 -37.98
N ASN A 471 -16.98 0.23 -36.67
CA ASN A 471 -15.81 0.59 -35.87
C ASN A 471 -15.11 -0.68 -35.35
N GLN A 472 -13.81 -0.76 -35.61
CA GLN A 472 -12.96 -1.84 -35.14
C GLN A 472 -12.57 -1.62 -33.68
N HIS A 473 -12.64 -2.66 -32.89
CA HIS A 473 -12.20 -2.67 -31.50
C HIS A 473 -11.42 -3.94 -31.22
N PHE A 474 -10.58 -3.86 -30.21
CA PHE A 474 -9.91 -5.01 -29.62
C PHE A 474 -10.22 -5.04 -28.14
N THR A 475 -10.39 -6.22 -27.57
CA THR A 475 -10.49 -6.35 -26.11
C THR A 475 -9.18 -5.94 -25.48
N GLU A 476 -9.24 -5.29 -24.32
CA GLU A 476 -8.08 -4.85 -23.55
C GLU A 476 -7.82 -5.77 -22.37
N PRO A 477 -6.56 -5.94 -21.96
CA PRO A 477 -6.26 -6.70 -20.76
C PRO A 477 -6.79 -5.98 -19.51
N PRO A 478 -6.99 -6.69 -18.38
CA PRO A 478 -7.40 -6.05 -17.15
C PRO A 478 -6.32 -5.02 -16.72
N PRO A 479 -6.71 -3.84 -16.25
CA PRO A 479 -5.76 -2.80 -15.88
C PRO A 479 -4.92 -3.22 -14.67
N ARG A 480 -3.65 -2.78 -14.64
CA ARG A 480 -2.80 -2.92 -13.46
C ARG A 480 -3.40 -2.20 -12.27
N TYR A 481 -3.17 -2.70 -11.07
CA TYR A 481 -3.64 -2.06 -9.85
C TYR A 481 -3.05 -0.66 -9.67
N SER A 482 -3.93 0.31 -9.43
CA SER A 482 -3.58 1.58 -8.79
C SER A 482 -3.52 1.42 -7.26
N GLU A 483 -3.09 2.42 -6.52
CA GLU A 483 -3.21 2.37 -5.04
C GLU A 483 -4.67 2.21 -4.61
N ALA A 484 -5.59 2.91 -5.27
CA ALA A 484 -7.01 2.83 -4.97
C ALA A 484 -7.58 1.43 -5.25
N SER A 485 -7.35 0.88 -6.44
CA SER A 485 -7.88 -0.43 -6.79
C SER A 485 -7.21 -1.57 -6.00
N LEU A 486 -5.93 -1.42 -5.59
CA LEU A 486 -5.28 -2.40 -4.71
C LEU A 486 -5.87 -2.38 -3.30
N VAL A 487 -6.09 -1.20 -2.71
CA VAL A 487 -6.73 -1.08 -1.39
C VAL A 487 -8.14 -1.68 -1.43
N LYS A 488 -8.89 -1.41 -2.49
CA LYS A 488 -10.23 -1.99 -2.70
C LYS A 488 -10.17 -3.51 -2.77
N ALA A 489 -9.25 -4.07 -3.57
CA ALA A 489 -9.08 -5.52 -3.70
C ALA A 489 -8.67 -6.18 -2.37
N LEU A 490 -7.76 -5.56 -1.61
CA LEU A 490 -7.37 -6.05 -0.28
C LEU A 490 -8.57 -6.10 0.68
N GLU A 491 -9.41 -5.05 0.68
CA GLU A 491 -10.64 -4.99 1.49
C GLU A 491 -11.66 -6.07 1.05
N GLU A 492 -11.89 -6.21 -0.25
CA GLU A 492 -12.82 -7.21 -0.81
C GLU A 492 -12.41 -8.65 -0.50
N HIS A 493 -11.11 -8.92 -0.47
CA HIS A 493 -10.55 -10.23 -0.08
C HIS A 493 -10.35 -10.40 1.44
N GLY A 494 -10.68 -9.39 2.25
CA GLY A 494 -10.47 -9.44 3.71
C GLY A 494 -9.02 -9.45 4.16
N ILE A 495 -8.09 -9.04 3.30
CA ILE A 495 -6.64 -9.02 3.56
C ILE A 495 -6.22 -7.70 4.18
N GLY A 496 -5.69 -7.76 5.39
CA GLY A 496 -5.35 -6.56 6.16
C GLY A 496 -6.56 -5.95 6.86
N ARG A 497 -6.32 -4.81 7.52
CA ARG A 497 -7.34 -4.05 8.27
C ARG A 497 -7.00 -2.55 8.14
N PRO A 498 -7.87 -1.63 8.57
CA PRO A 498 -7.64 -0.19 8.47
C PRO A 498 -6.25 0.29 8.90
N SER A 499 -5.66 -0.35 9.89
CA SER A 499 -4.32 -0.01 10.40
C SER A 499 -3.18 -0.48 9.47
N THR A 500 -3.42 -1.42 8.54
CA THR A 500 -2.35 -2.12 7.79
C THR A 500 -2.28 -1.80 6.30
N TYR A 501 -3.34 -1.33 5.64
CA TYR A 501 -3.32 -1.09 4.18
C TYR A 501 -2.13 -0.22 3.72
N ALA A 502 -1.95 0.94 4.36
CA ALA A 502 -0.85 1.84 4.03
C ALA A 502 0.54 1.24 4.28
N SER A 503 0.68 0.40 5.32
CA SER A 503 1.95 -0.27 5.65
C SER A 503 2.26 -1.42 4.69
N ILE A 504 1.26 -2.16 4.22
CA ILE A 504 1.39 -3.20 3.19
C ILE A 504 2.00 -2.58 1.93
N ILE A 505 1.34 -1.56 1.38
CA ILE A 505 1.77 -0.89 0.15
C ILE A 505 3.18 -0.30 0.30
N SER A 506 3.42 0.43 1.42
CA SER A 506 4.75 1.00 1.68
C SER A 506 5.84 -0.06 1.77
N THR A 507 5.53 -1.23 2.36
CA THR A 507 6.49 -2.32 2.48
C THR A 507 6.85 -2.90 1.12
N LEU A 508 5.88 -3.10 0.22
CA LEU A 508 6.13 -3.59 -1.13
C LEU A 508 7.06 -2.65 -1.91
N GLN A 509 6.84 -1.33 -1.80
CA GLN A 509 7.69 -0.31 -2.42
C GLN A 509 9.06 -0.19 -1.74
N ASP A 510 9.12 -0.14 -0.39
CA ASP A 510 10.38 -0.03 0.37
C ASP A 510 11.29 -1.27 0.19
N ARG A 511 10.72 -2.42 -0.15
CA ARG A 511 11.44 -3.67 -0.47
C ARG A 511 11.77 -3.82 -1.94
N GLU A 512 11.39 -2.87 -2.76
CA GLU A 512 11.61 -2.91 -4.21
C GLU A 512 10.93 -4.13 -4.88
N TYR A 513 9.82 -4.62 -4.31
CA TYR A 513 9.05 -5.70 -4.91
C TYR A 513 8.16 -5.23 -6.04
N VAL A 514 7.74 -3.98 -5.95
CA VAL A 514 6.95 -3.28 -6.95
C VAL A 514 7.53 -1.89 -7.22
N GLU A 515 7.37 -1.45 -8.42
CA GLU A 515 7.61 -0.07 -8.86
C GLU A 515 6.32 0.56 -9.34
N MET A 516 6.30 1.89 -9.42
CA MET A 516 5.15 2.63 -9.93
C MET A 516 5.44 3.10 -11.35
N ASP A 517 4.62 2.68 -12.28
CA ASP A 517 4.56 3.21 -13.64
C ASP A 517 3.19 3.83 -13.87
N SER A 518 3.18 5.11 -14.25
CA SER A 518 1.94 5.84 -14.53
C SER A 518 0.86 5.69 -13.43
N ARG A 519 1.28 5.73 -12.16
CA ARG A 519 0.46 5.51 -10.94
C ARG A 519 -0.11 4.09 -10.81
N ARG A 520 0.43 3.11 -11.53
CA ARG A 520 0.04 1.71 -11.46
C ARG A 520 1.20 0.86 -10.95
N PHE A 521 0.91 -0.18 -10.17
CA PHE A 521 1.93 -1.10 -9.65
C PHE A 521 2.39 -2.06 -10.74
N VAL A 522 3.70 -2.15 -10.89
CA VAL A 522 4.36 -3.12 -11.76
C VAL A 522 5.30 -3.97 -10.89
N PRO A 523 5.19 -5.30 -10.90
CA PRO A 523 6.10 -6.13 -10.13
C PRO A 523 7.50 -6.11 -10.74
N THR A 524 8.51 -5.99 -9.87
CA THR A 524 9.91 -6.10 -10.28
C THR A 524 10.32 -7.56 -10.44
N ASP A 525 11.46 -7.82 -11.08
CA ASP A 525 12.01 -9.18 -11.19
C ASP A 525 12.17 -9.83 -9.82
N ILE A 526 12.62 -9.06 -8.82
CA ILE A 526 12.79 -9.61 -7.47
C ILE A 526 11.44 -9.87 -6.80
N GLY A 527 10.44 -9.02 -7.04
CA GLY A 527 9.07 -9.24 -6.58
C GLY A 527 8.48 -10.53 -7.16
N LYS A 528 8.62 -10.74 -8.48
CA LYS A 528 8.17 -11.97 -9.17
C LYS A 528 8.86 -13.22 -8.62
N ILE A 529 10.18 -13.18 -8.34
CA ILE A 529 10.92 -14.31 -7.77
C ILE A 529 10.44 -14.62 -6.35
N VAL A 530 10.28 -13.60 -5.51
CA VAL A 530 9.77 -13.77 -4.14
C VAL A 530 8.35 -14.32 -4.16
N ASN A 531 7.47 -13.78 -5.00
CA ASN A 531 6.11 -14.28 -5.18
C ASN A 531 6.10 -15.74 -5.60
N ARG A 532 6.84 -16.10 -6.64
CA ARG A 532 6.93 -17.48 -7.14
C ARG A 532 7.47 -18.43 -6.07
N PHE A 533 8.50 -18.03 -5.33
CA PHE A 533 9.04 -18.84 -4.22
C PHE A 533 7.96 -19.08 -3.15
N LEU A 534 7.28 -18.05 -2.73
CA LEU A 534 6.25 -18.16 -1.69
C LEU A 534 5.02 -18.95 -2.18
N THR A 535 4.55 -18.69 -3.40
CA THR A 535 3.39 -19.39 -3.98
C THR A 535 3.71 -20.86 -4.21
N HIS A 536 4.92 -21.22 -4.65
CA HIS A 536 5.28 -22.62 -4.88
C HIS A 536 5.53 -23.41 -3.59
N HIS A 537 6.21 -22.79 -2.61
CA HIS A 537 6.63 -23.51 -1.41
C HIS A 537 5.77 -23.26 -0.18
N PHE A 538 5.03 -22.15 -0.14
CA PHE A 538 4.20 -21.70 0.97
C PHE A 538 2.79 -21.31 0.53
N HIS A 539 2.25 -21.99 -0.49
CA HIS A 539 0.98 -21.67 -1.14
C HIS A 539 -0.14 -21.33 -0.15
N ARG A 540 -0.38 -22.22 0.82
CA ARG A 540 -1.39 -22.04 1.87
C ARG A 540 -1.27 -20.70 2.59
N TYR A 541 -0.04 -20.27 2.91
CA TYR A 541 0.24 -19.07 3.74
C TYR A 541 0.20 -17.75 2.95
N VAL A 542 0.08 -17.83 1.64
CA VAL A 542 -0.11 -16.68 0.73
C VAL A 542 -1.45 -16.74 0.01
N GLU A 543 -2.32 -17.67 0.39
CA GLU A 543 -3.68 -17.79 -0.13
C GLU A 543 -4.58 -16.72 0.50
N TYR A 544 -5.43 -16.09 -0.33
CA TYR A 544 -6.27 -14.97 0.10
C TYR A 544 -7.26 -15.41 1.20
N GLY A 545 -7.95 -16.53 0.98
CA GLY A 545 -8.90 -17.08 1.94
C GLY A 545 -8.27 -17.45 3.28
N PHE A 546 -7.07 -18.02 3.27
CA PHE A 546 -6.34 -18.33 4.51
C PHE A 546 -5.96 -17.07 5.29
N THR A 547 -5.49 -16.04 4.57
CA THR A 547 -5.12 -14.76 5.18
C THR A 547 -6.34 -14.06 5.77
N ALA A 548 -7.47 -14.05 5.07
CA ALA A 548 -8.73 -13.50 5.55
C ALA A 548 -9.24 -14.25 6.80
N ALA A 549 -9.25 -15.58 6.77
CA ALA A 549 -9.66 -16.39 7.92
C ALA A 549 -8.80 -16.13 9.17
N MET A 550 -7.49 -15.95 9.00
CA MET A 550 -6.59 -15.59 10.09
C MET A 550 -6.87 -14.19 10.67
N GLU A 551 -7.24 -13.21 9.82
CA GLU A 551 -7.68 -11.90 10.30
C GLU A 551 -9.01 -12.00 11.06
N ASP A 552 -9.91 -12.86 10.62
CA ASP A 552 -11.20 -13.08 11.30
C ASP A 552 -11.01 -13.77 12.66
N GLU A 553 -10.08 -14.74 12.78
CA GLU A 553 -9.70 -15.34 14.06
C GLU A 553 -9.11 -14.30 15.03
N LEU A 554 -8.23 -13.42 14.54
CA LEU A 554 -7.69 -12.31 15.36
C LEU A 554 -8.78 -11.31 15.81
N ASP A 555 -9.80 -11.11 14.98
CA ASP A 555 -10.95 -10.27 15.36
C ASP A 555 -11.86 -11.01 16.38
N ALA A 556 -12.00 -12.34 16.29
CA ALA A 556 -12.70 -13.14 17.31
C ALA A 556 -12.00 -13.04 18.68
N VAL A 557 -10.65 -13.07 18.70
CA VAL A 557 -9.89 -12.81 19.94
C VAL A 557 -10.20 -11.42 20.51
N SER A 558 -10.31 -10.38 19.66
CA SER A 558 -10.63 -9.03 20.14
C SER A 558 -12.03 -8.88 20.74
N ARG A 559 -12.95 -9.78 20.41
CA ARG A 559 -14.29 -9.87 20.98
C ARG A 559 -14.39 -10.81 22.19
N GLY A 560 -13.28 -11.46 22.57
CA GLY A 560 -13.26 -12.45 23.66
C GLY A 560 -13.92 -13.80 23.31
N GLU A 561 -14.13 -14.07 22.01
CA GLU A 561 -14.76 -15.29 21.51
C GLU A 561 -13.76 -16.46 21.40
N GLU A 562 -12.47 -16.15 21.30
CA GLU A 562 -11.39 -17.14 21.16
C GLU A 562 -10.17 -16.73 21.99
N GLU A 563 -9.49 -17.70 22.59
CA GLU A 563 -8.24 -17.48 23.31
C GLU A 563 -7.12 -17.14 22.32
N TRP A 564 -6.30 -16.13 22.64
CA TRP A 564 -5.30 -15.54 21.74
C TRP A 564 -4.19 -16.51 21.30
N THR A 565 -3.90 -17.55 22.09
CA THR A 565 -2.94 -18.61 21.77
C THR A 565 -3.47 -19.62 20.77
N THR A 566 -4.79 -19.80 20.68
CA THR A 566 -5.42 -20.79 19.80
C THR A 566 -5.11 -20.60 18.32
N PRO A 567 -5.28 -19.38 17.72
CA PRO A 567 -4.91 -19.17 16.32
C PRO A 567 -3.39 -19.32 16.09
N LEU A 568 -2.56 -19.02 17.09
CA LEU A 568 -1.12 -19.20 17.00
C LEU A 568 -0.74 -20.69 16.95
N ASP A 569 -1.33 -21.53 17.81
CA ASP A 569 -1.10 -22.97 17.83
C ASP A 569 -1.51 -23.65 16.52
N LYS A 570 -2.71 -23.31 16.01
CA LYS A 570 -3.20 -23.80 14.73
C LYS A 570 -2.26 -23.46 13.56
N PHE A 571 -1.67 -22.28 13.63
CA PHE A 571 -0.77 -21.75 12.60
C PHE A 571 0.65 -22.35 12.71
N TRP A 572 1.25 -22.32 13.91
CA TRP A 572 2.68 -22.48 14.11
C TRP A 572 3.22 -23.85 13.72
N LYS A 573 2.63 -24.94 14.24
CA LYS A 573 3.15 -26.30 14.05
C LYS A 573 3.29 -26.70 12.59
N PRO A 574 2.25 -26.54 11.72
CA PRO A 574 2.39 -26.85 10.31
C PRO A 574 3.32 -25.86 9.56
N PHE A 575 3.37 -24.61 10.01
CA PHE A 575 4.20 -23.58 9.39
C PHE A 575 5.70 -23.85 9.59
N ILE A 576 6.14 -24.07 10.82
CA ILE A 576 7.57 -24.30 11.10
C ILE A 576 8.07 -25.58 10.44
N HIS A 577 7.26 -26.65 10.45
CA HIS A 577 7.59 -27.87 9.74
C HIS A 577 7.83 -27.64 8.23
N GLN A 578 6.97 -26.82 7.60
CA GLN A 578 7.14 -26.45 6.20
C GLN A 578 8.42 -25.62 5.97
N VAL A 579 8.71 -24.65 6.86
CA VAL A 579 9.94 -23.85 6.80
C VAL A 579 11.18 -24.75 6.84
N GLU A 580 11.27 -25.65 7.80
CA GLU A 580 12.38 -26.59 7.96
C GLU A 580 12.52 -27.53 6.76
N LYS A 581 11.40 -28.04 6.24
CA LYS A 581 11.39 -28.88 5.05
C LYS A 581 12.01 -28.14 3.87
N ILE A 582 11.56 -26.92 3.59
CA ILE A 582 12.05 -26.11 2.46
C ILE A 582 13.48 -25.67 2.68
N GLU A 583 13.89 -25.39 3.90
CA GLU A 583 15.28 -25.06 4.20
C GLU A 583 16.23 -26.20 3.84
N ARG A 584 15.83 -27.45 4.09
CA ARG A 584 16.65 -28.65 3.81
C ARG A 584 16.60 -29.09 2.34
N THR A 585 15.44 -28.97 1.68
CA THR A 585 15.21 -29.61 0.36
C THR A 585 15.42 -28.68 -0.83
N VAL A 586 15.24 -27.38 -0.67
CA VAL A 586 15.30 -26.42 -1.78
C VAL A 586 16.68 -25.78 -1.84
N THR A 587 17.35 -25.84 -3.00
CA THR A 587 18.62 -25.17 -3.21
C THR A 587 18.43 -23.76 -3.78
N ARG A 588 19.47 -22.93 -3.67
CA ARG A 588 19.44 -21.58 -4.24
C ARG A 588 19.35 -21.59 -5.77
N GLU A 589 19.97 -22.56 -6.39
CA GLU A 589 19.96 -22.72 -7.85
C GLU A 589 18.55 -23.01 -8.37
N GLN A 590 17.77 -23.82 -7.65
CA GLN A 590 16.37 -24.12 -7.98
C GLN A 590 15.46 -22.88 -7.88
N VAL A 591 15.72 -22.01 -6.91
CA VAL A 591 14.93 -20.77 -6.73
C VAL A 591 15.32 -19.70 -7.75
N ALA A 592 16.60 -19.61 -8.07
CA ALA A 592 17.14 -18.65 -9.02
C ALA A 592 16.92 -19.04 -10.49
N GLN A 593 15.90 -19.86 -10.78
CA GLN A 593 15.62 -20.43 -12.12
C GLN A 593 16.26 -19.61 -13.25
N ALA A 594 17.23 -20.24 -13.94
CA ALA A 594 17.83 -19.66 -15.12
C ALA A 594 16.80 -19.68 -16.26
N ARG A 595 16.49 -18.54 -16.84
CA ARG A 595 15.84 -18.50 -18.14
C ARG A 595 16.91 -18.66 -19.20
N GLU A 596 16.93 -19.78 -19.90
CA GLU A 596 17.81 -19.99 -21.03
C GLU A 596 17.36 -19.07 -22.18
N LEU A 597 18.30 -18.33 -22.73
CA LEU A 597 18.08 -17.39 -23.84
C LEU A 597 18.49 -17.99 -25.18
N GLY A 598 19.33 -19.01 -25.14
CA GLY A 598 19.89 -19.66 -26.31
C GLY A 598 21.37 -20.04 -26.10
N ARG A 599 22.12 -20.15 -27.20
CA ARG A 599 23.54 -20.48 -27.18
C ARG A 599 24.38 -19.35 -27.75
N ASP A 600 25.58 -19.18 -27.20
CA ASP A 600 26.60 -18.25 -27.72
C ASP A 600 27.05 -18.68 -29.13
N PRO A 601 26.84 -17.84 -30.14
CA PRO A 601 27.22 -18.17 -31.52
C PRO A 601 28.74 -18.48 -31.70
N ALA A 602 29.59 -17.91 -30.83
CA ALA A 602 31.04 -18.07 -30.93
C ALA A 602 31.53 -19.34 -30.25
N THR A 603 30.92 -19.76 -29.14
CA THR A 603 31.45 -20.88 -28.30
C THR A 603 30.48 -22.05 -28.18
N GLY A 604 29.23 -21.92 -28.65
CA GLY A 604 28.19 -22.94 -28.51
C GLY A 604 27.68 -23.10 -27.06
N LYS A 605 28.22 -22.36 -26.09
CA LYS A 605 27.88 -22.45 -24.66
C LYS A 605 26.48 -21.88 -24.39
N PRO A 606 25.72 -22.43 -23.40
CA PRO A 606 24.41 -21.92 -23.07
C PRO A 606 24.50 -20.52 -22.48
N ILE A 607 23.53 -19.67 -22.85
CA ILE A 607 23.33 -18.33 -22.34
C ILE A 607 22.06 -18.32 -21.52
N ALA A 608 22.15 -17.89 -20.26
CA ALA A 608 21.00 -17.83 -19.37
C ALA A 608 21.00 -16.55 -18.54
N VAL A 609 19.80 -15.97 -18.33
CA VAL A 609 19.61 -14.88 -17.39
C VAL A 609 19.21 -15.42 -16.03
N ARG A 610 19.80 -14.86 -14.96
CA ARG A 610 19.61 -15.30 -13.58
C ARG A 610 19.59 -14.12 -12.61
N MET A 611 18.96 -14.32 -11.47
CA MET A 611 19.07 -13.38 -10.35
C MET A 611 20.31 -13.67 -9.50
N GLY A 612 21.16 -12.68 -9.34
CA GLY A 612 22.37 -12.76 -8.53
C GLY A 612 22.30 -11.97 -7.23
N ARG A 613 23.40 -12.04 -6.46
CA ARG A 613 23.54 -11.30 -5.19
C ARG A 613 23.45 -9.78 -5.37
N TYR A 614 23.86 -9.29 -6.53
CA TYR A 614 23.97 -7.87 -6.86
C TYR A 614 22.92 -7.39 -7.88
N GLY A 615 21.95 -8.22 -8.20
CA GLY A 615 20.91 -7.96 -9.20
C GLY A 615 20.89 -9.01 -10.31
N PRO A 616 20.02 -8.84 -11.32
CA PRO A 616 19.92 -9.75 -12.45
C PRO A 616 21.17 -9.66 -13.33
N PHE A 617 21.59 -10.80 -13.86
CA PHE A 617 22.76 -10.91 -14.75
C PHE A 617 22.56 -12.02 -15.79
N VAL A 618 23.23 -11.87 -16.91
CA VAL A 618 23.37 -12.91 -17.93
C VAL A 618 24.67 -13.69 -17.70
N GLN A 619 24.59 -14.99 -17.86
CA GLN A 619 25.71 -15.92 -17.76
C GLN A 619 25.91 -16.65 -19.08
N ILE A 620 27.14 -16.71 -19.59
CA ILE A 620 27.55 -17.60 -20.69
C ILE A 620 28.36 -18.76 -20.11
N GLY A 621 27.92 -19.97 -20.41
CA GLY A 621 28.51 -21.20 -19.91
C GLY A 621 28.01 -21.63 -18.53
N THR A 622 28.47 -22.79 -18.08
CA THR A 622 28.08 -23.41 -16.82
C THR A 622 29.27 -23.56 -15.88
N LYS A 623 29.04 -24.03 -14.66
CA LYS A 623 30.15 -24.37 -13.73
C LYS A 623 30.89 -25.64 -14.12
N ASP A 624 30.27 -26.44 -14.97
CA ASP A 624 30.79 -27.73 -15.41
C ASP A 624 31.65 -27.61 -16.69
N ASP A 625 31.71 -26.40 -17.26
CA ASP A 625 32.57 -26.11 -18.42
C ASP A 625 34.05 -25.96 -17.97
N GLU A 626 35.00 -26.36 -18.82
CA GLU A 626 36.43 -26.21 -18.56
C GLU A 626 36.83 -24.75 -18.31
N GLU A 627 36.21 -23.84 -19.03
CA GLU A 627 36.38 -22.39 -18.84
C GLU A 627 35.34 -21.81 -17.87
N LYS A 628 35.81 -20.90 -17.03
CA LYS A 628 34.93 -20.20 -16.09
C LYS A 628 33.82 -19.44 -16.82
N PRO A 629 32.57 -19.56 -16.33
CA PRO A 629 31.45 -18.81 -16.90
C PRO A 629 31.70 -17.30 -16.91
N ARG A 630 31.28 -16.64 -17.99
CA ARG A 630 31.29 -15.19 -18.10
C ARG A 630 29.99 -14.61 -17.59
N PHE A 631 30.05 -13.43 -16.97
CA PHE A 631 28.90 -12.77 -16.35
C PHE A 631 28.80 -11.32 -16.78
N ALA A 632 27.57 -10.87 -17.08
CA ALA A 632 27.27 -9.46 -17.36
C ALA A 632 25.96 -9.07 -16.66
N GLY A 633 25.97 -7.97 -15.89
CA GLY A 633 24.74 -7.44 -15.24
C GLY A 633 23.81 -6.83 -16.29
N LEU A 634 22.50 -6.93 -16.07
CA LEU A 634 21.50 -6.25 -16.90
C LEU A 634 21.66 -4.73 -16.77
N ARG A 635 21.32 -4.01 -17.84
CA ARG A 635 21.27 -2.54 -17.84
C ARG A 635 20.04 -2.06 -17.02
N PRO A 636 20.10 -0.84 -16.46
CA PRO A 636 18.90 -0.21 -15.88
C PRO A 636 17.73 -0.23 -16.89
N GLY A 637 16.57 -0.67 -16.45
CA GLY A 637 15.37 -0.79 -17.27
C GLY A 637 15.23 -2.11 -18.06
N GLN A 638 16.27 -2.95 -18.19
CA GLN A 638 16.13 -4.30 -18.74
C GLN A 638 15.55 -5.26 -17.69
N LYS A 639 14.56 -6.05 -18.07
CA LYS A 639 13.88 -7.05 -17.22
C LYS A 639 14.31 -8.46 -17.61
N MET A 640 14.39 -9.36 -16.63
CA MET A 640 14.80 -10.75 -16.83
C MET A 640 13.86 -11.53 -17.76
N ASP A 641 12.59 -11.19 -17.72
CA ASP A 641 11.54 -11.86 -18.53
C ASP A 641 11.50 -11.36 -19.97
N ALA A 642 11.95 -10.14 -20.22
CA ALA A 642 11.88 -9.49 -21.53
C ALA A 642 13.19 -9.53 -22.33
N ILE A 643 14.36 -9.70 -21.67
CA ILE A 643 15.66 -9.67 -22.36
C ILE A 643 15.75 -10.79 -23.41
N THR A 644 16.17 -10.41 -24.62
CA THR A 644 16.39 -11.35 -25.74
C THR A 644 17.83 -11.88 -25.77
N LEU A 645 18.10 -12.90 -26.59
CA LEU A 645 19.47 -13.39 -26.82
C LEU A 645 20.35 -12.27 -27.42
N ALA A 646 19.82 -11.47 -28.33
CA ALA A 646 20.55 -10.36 -28.94
C ALA A 646 20.95 -9.30 -27.88
N ASP A 647 20.01 -8.91 -27.00
CA ASP A 647 20.27 -7.99 -25.90
C ASP A 647 21.33 -8.53 -24.94
N ALA A 648 21.24 -9.84 -24.64
CA ALA A 648 22.18 -10.51 -23.76
C ALA A 648 23.60 -10.48 -24.33
N MET A 649 23.76 -10.72 -25.63
CA MET A 649 25.07 -10.65 -26.32
C MET A 649 25.65 -9.24 -26.29
N GLU A 650 24.81 -8.21 -26.39
CA GLU A 650 25.24 -6.81 -26.28
C GLU A 650 25.93 -6.52 -24.93
N LEU A 651 25.43 -7.15 -23.83
CA LEU A 651 26.01 -6.95 -22.50
C LEU A 651 27.45 -7.41 -22.39
N PHE A 652 27.86 -8.43 -23.17
CA PHE A 652 29.21 -8.98 -23.16
C PHE A 652 30.21 -8.21 -24.03
N LYS A 653 29.77 -7.10 -24.70
CA LYS A 653 30.71 -6.19 -25.36
C LYS A 653 31.60 -5.43 -24.37
N LEU A 654 31.25 -5.43 -23.09
CA LEU A 654 32.09 -4.89 -22.03
C LEU A 654 32.98 -6.02 -21.39
N PRO A 655 34.23 -5.72 -20.99
CA PRO A 655 34.93 -4.44 -21.07
C PRO A 655 35.32 -4.09 -22.53
N ARG A 656 35.15 -2.80 -22.91
CA ARG A 656 35.48 -2.31 -24.25
C ARG A 656 36.75 -1.48 -24.18
N THR A 657 37.77 -1.87 -24.98
CA THR A 657 38.96 -1.06 -25.16
C THR A 657 38.67 0.12 -26.05
N LEU A 658 38.90 1.31 -25.56
CA LEU A 658 38.67 2.57 -26.29
C LEU A 658 39.89 3.10 -27.01
N GLY A 659 41.06 2.79 -26.51
CA GLY A 659 42.37 3.27 -26.97
C GLY A 659 43.33 3.51 -25.83
N GLU A 660 44.23 4.48 -25.96
CA GLU A 660 45.26 4.75 -24.95
C GLU A 660 45.24 6.20 -24.49
N THR A 661 45.73 6.45 -23.27
CA THR A 661 46.03 7.80 -22.77
C THR A 661 47.24 8.37 -23.50
N ALA A 662 47.54 9.64 -23.29
CA ALA A 662 48.74 10.28 -23.81
C ALA A 662 50.08 9.65 -23.30
N HIS A 663 50.00 8.83 -22.25
CA HIS A 663 51.10 8.14 -21.60
C HIS A 663 51.16 6.66 -21.96
N GLY A 664 50.42 6.18 -22.98
CA GLY A 664 50.38 4.79 -23.41
C GLY A 664 49.61 3.82 -22.53
N GLU A 665 48.84 4.31 -21.53
CA GLU A 665 47.99 3.47 -20.71
C GLU A 665 46.70 3.11 -21.42
N THR A 666 46.36 1.85 -21.50
CA THR A 666 45.09 1.38 -22.12
C THR A 666 43.86 1.91 -21.36
N ILE A 667 42.92 2.47 -22.09
CA ILE A 667 41.63 2.96 -21.58
C ILE A 667 40.54 1.90 -21.85
N LEU A 668 39.92 1.41 -20.77
CA LEU A 668 38.85 0.41 -20.82
C LEU A 668 37.55 1.01 -20.25
N ALA A 669 36.46 0.93 -21.02
CA ALA A 669 35.12 1.21 -20.49
C ALA A 669 34.50 -0.07 -19.92
N ASN A 670 33.88 0.04 -18.75
CA ASN A 670 33.20 -1.09 -18.10
C ASN A 670 32.17 -0.60 -17.08
N VAL A 671 31.34 -1.53 -16.58
CA VAL A 671 30.40 -1.33 -15.46
C VAL A 671 30.96 -2.03 -14.23
N GLY A 672 31.03 -1.31 -13.11
CA GLY A 672 31.53 -1.85 -11.85
C GLY A 672 30.49 -1.72 -10.72
N ARG A 673 30.89 -2.13 -9.52
CA ARG A 673 30.06 -2.07 -8.31
C ARG A 673 29.46 -0.68 -8.00
N PHE A 674 30.13 0.37 -8.45
CA PHE A 674 29.72 1.77 -8.20
C PHE A 674 29.16 2.44 -9.46
N GLY A 675 28.81 1.67 -10.47
CA GLY A 675 28.29 2.14 -11.75
C GLY A 675 29.31 2.12 -12.89
N PRO A 676 28.98 2.73 -14.04
CA PRO A 676 29.84 2.81 -15.21
C PRO A 676 31.13 3.60 -14.93
N TYR A 677 32.24 3.13 -15.50
CA TYR A 677 33.56 3.75 -15.35
C TYR A 677 34.47 3.53 -16.56
N VAL A 678 35.46 4.39 -16.69
CA VAL A 678 36.64 4.12 -17.51
C VAL A 678 37.84 3.83 -16.60
N LYS A 679 38.58 2.77 -16.94
CA LYS A 679 39.82 2.39 -16.27
C LYS A 679 41.00 2.83 -17.15
N TYR A 680 42.03 3.40 -16.54
CA TYR A 680 43.28 3.77 -17.18
C TYR A 680 44.41 3.46 -16.21
N GLY A 681 45.35 2.61 -16.65
CA GLY A 681 46.37 2.06 -15.78
C GLY A 681 45.77 1.37 -14.55
N SER A 682 46.12 1.83 -13.36
CA SER A 682 45.56 1.36 -12.08
C SER A 682 44.42 2.21 -11.55
N LYS A 683 44.03 3.30 -12.26
CA LYS A 683 43.04 4.30 -11.82
C LYS A 683 41.69 4.12 -12.51
N TYR A 684 40.65 4.70 -11.88
CA TYR A 684 39.27 4.64 -12.36
C TYR A 684 38.65 6.05 -12.37
N ALA A 685 37.88 6.37 -13.41
CA ALA A 685 37.06 7.56 -13.49
C ALA A 685 35.61 7.17 -13.77
N SER A 686 34.66 7.62 -12.96
CA SER A 686 33.24 7.27 -13.10
C SER A 686 32.63 8.00 -14.29
N LEU A 687 31.90 7.26 -15.11
CA LEU A 687 31.01 7.77 -16.14
C LEU A 687 29.67 8.08 -15.45
N LYS A 688 29.36 9.36 -15.25
CA LYS A 688 28.13 9.77 -14.52
C LYS A 688 26.91 9.84 -15.41
N GLU A 689 27.12 10.30 -16.63
CA GLU A 689 26.09 10.60 -17.63
C GLU A 689 26.30 9.85 -18.94
N ASP A 690 27.50 9.29 -19.12
CA ASP A 690 27.89 8.60 -20.35
C ASP A 690 27.65 7.09 -20.26
N ASP A 691 27.15 6.49 -21.35
CA ASP A 691 26.97 5.06 -21.49
C ASP A 691 28.31 4.38 -21.83
N PRO A 692 28.82 3.40 -21.05
CA PRO A 692 30.06 2.69 -21.31
C PRO A 692 30.06 1.89 -22.63
N TYR A 693 28.88 1.60 -23.18
CA TYR A 693 28.76 0.91 -24.48
C TYR A 693 28.99 1.81 -25.67
N THR A 694 28.74 3.13 -25.52
CA THR A 694 28.82 4.08 -26.65
C THR A 694 29.86 5.17 -26.45
N VAL A 695 30.42 5.33 -25.24
CA VAL A 695 31.40 6.39 -24.93
C VAL A 695 32.59 6.34 -25.89
N THR A 696 32.95 7.49 -26.45
CA THR A 696 34.09 7.64 -27.39
C THR A 696 35.42 7.78 -26.65
N LEU A 697 36.55 7.58 -27.37
CA LEU A 697 37.87 7.77 -26.81
C LEU A 697 38.12 9.20 -26.34
N GLU A 698 37.66 10.19 -27.14
CA GLU A 698 37.81 11.61 -26.82
C GLU A 698 37.08 11.94 -25.53
N ARG A 699 35.84 11.49 -25.40
CA ARG A 699 35.03 11.68 -24.16
C ARG A 699 35.65 10.96 -22.96
N ALA A 700 36.14 9.75 -23.13
CA ALA A 700 36.82 9.02 -22.06
C ALA A 700 38.07 9.76 -21.58
N ARG A 701 38.88 10.31 -22.49
CA ARG A 701 40.05 11.15 -22.16
C ARG A 701 39.66 12.44 -21.42
N GLU A 702 38.58 13.07 -21.82
CA GLU A 702 38.05 14.24 -21.13
C GLU A 702 37.61 13.90 -19.69
N VAL A 703 36.85 12.83 -19.48
CA VAL A 703 36.43 12.33 -18.13
C VAL A 703 37.65 11.99 -17.26
N ILE A 704 38.71 11.39 -17.85
CA ILE A 704 39.97 11.14 -17.17
C ILE A 704 40.66 12.43 -16.77
N ARG A 705 40.76 13.39 -17.66
CA ARG A 705 41.36 14.72 -17.40
C ARG A 705 40.63 15.43 -16.26
N LEU A 706 39.30 15.51 -16.33
CA LEU A 706 38.47 16.10 -15.26
C LEU A 706 38.67 15.40 -13.91
N LYS A 707 38.84 14.07 -13.94
CA LYS A 707 39.11 13.30 -12.72
C LYS A 707 40.48 13.60 -12.16
N GLN A 708 41.52 13.73 -13.03
CA GLN A 708 42.88 14.06 -12.62
C GLN A 708 42.97 15.50 -12.06
N GLU A 709 42.26 16.44 -12.63
CA GLU A 709 42.13 17.80 -12.13
C GLU A 709 41.43 17.87 -10.78
N ALA A 710 40.33 17.10 -10.63
CA ALA A 710 39.62 16.98 -9.36
C ALA A 710 40.49 16.33 -8.28
N ASP A 711 41.30 15.32 -8.63
CA ASP A 711 42.21 14.67 -7.70
C ASP A 711 43.39 15.58 -7.33
N ALA A 712 43.92 16.38 -8.26
CA ALA A 712 44.94 17.40 -8.01
C ALA A 712 44.43 18.51 -7.10
N ASN A 713 43.19 18.97 -7.32
CA ASN A 713 42.55 20.01 -6.53
C ASN A 713 41.98 19.48 -5.20
N ARG A 714 42.15 18.18 -4.90
CA ARG A 714 41.62 17.58 -3.68
C ARG A 714 42.39 17.96 -2.46
N ILE A 715 43.71 18.10 -2.55
CA ILE A 715 44.58 18.49 -1.44
C ILE A 715 44.71 20.00 -1.47
N ILE A 716 44.18 20.69 -0.46
CA ILE A 716 44.32 22.13 -0.29
C ILE A 716 45.62 22.47 0.41
N GLN A 717 45.92 21.73 1.49
CA GLN A 717 47.18 21.79 2.25
C GLN A 717 47.59 20.41 2.73
N ASP A 718 48.88 20.16 2.81
CA ASP A 718 49.43 18.90 3.34
C ASP A 718 50.49 19.20 4.40
N PHE A 719 50.35 18.58 5.59
CA PHE A 719 51.29 18.63 6.66
C PHE A 719 51.87 17.23 6.88
N PRO A 720 52.81 16.79 6.03
CA PRO A 720 53.27 15.38 5.97
C PRO A 720 53.93 14.89 7.27
N ALA A 721 54.59 15.78 8.00
CA ALA A 721 55.26 15.42 9.27
C ALA A 721 54.28 14.92 10.35
N GLU A 722 53.00 15.33 10.25
CA GLU A 722 51.97 14.94 11.22
C GLU A 722 50.85 14.09 10.61
N GLY A 723 50.90 13.86 9.31
CA GLY A 723 49.87 13.11 8.57
C GLY A 723 48.52 13.83 8.51
N ILE A 724 48.50 15.15 8.71
CA ILE A 724 47.30 15.99 8.63
C ILE A 724 47.19 16.61 7.26
N GLN A 725 45.97 16.51 6.67
CA GLN A 725 45.66 17.07 5.36
C GLN A 725 44.37 17.91 5.41
N VAL A 726 44.39 19.05 4.71
CA VAL A 726 43.21 19.83 4.40
C VAL A 726 42.75 19.43 3.00
N LEU A 727 41.57 18.83 2.91
CA LEU A 727 41.08 18.23 1.70
C LEU A 727 39.78 18.91 1.25
N ASN A 728 39.59 19.00 -0.07
CA ASN A 728 38.34 19.42 -0.68
C ASN A 728 37.40 18.21 -0.76
N GLY A 729 36.29 18.24 -0.04
CA GLY A 729 35.33 17.12 0.04
C GLY A 729 33.99 17.46 -0.64
N ARG A 730 33.16 16.44 -0.84
CA ARG A 730 31.82 16.54 -1.45
C ARG A 730 30.89 17.57 -0.74
N TYR A 731 31.12 17.82 0.53
CA TYR A 731 30.33 18.74 1.39
C TYR A 731 31.13 19.99 1.79
N GLY A 732 32.20 20.30 1.06
CA GLY A 732 33.12 21.39 1.31
C GLY A 732 34.46 20.96 1.91
N PRO A 733 35.38 21.90 2.12
CA PRO A 733 36.71 21.63 2.67
C PRO A 733 36.63 21.06 4.10
N TYR A 734 37.54 20.12 4.41
CA TYR A 734 37.66 19.50 5.71
C TYR A 734 39.10 19.08 6.03
N ILE A 735 39.40 18.94 7.31
CA ILE A 735 40.72 18.51 7.81
C ILE A 735 40.65 17.03 8.16
N THR A 736 41.70 16.27 7.86
CA THR A 736 41.78 14.85 8.21
C THR A 736 43.21 14.45 8.64
N ASP A 737 43.29 13.58 9.64
CA ASP A 737 44.50 12.85 10.05
C ASP A 737 44.38 11.37 9.67
N ARG A 738 43.45 11.01 8.76
CA ARG A 738 43.04 9.66 8.35
C ARG A 738 42.28 8.88 9.44
N LYS A 739 42.31 9.32 10.70
CA LYS A 739 41.55 8.74 11.83
C LYS A 739 40.30 9.56 12.11
N LYS A 740 40.40 10.88 12.08
CA LYS A 740 39.32 11.83 12.32
C LYS A 740 39.11 12.76 11.12
N ASN A 741 37.91 13.32 11.03
CA ASN A 741 37.61 14.40 10.07
C ASN A 741 36.98 15.55 10.82
N ALA A 742 37.53 16.76 10.66
CA ALA A 742 37.01 17.98 11.23
C ALA A 742 36.46 18.89 10.13
N LYS A 743 35.31 19.53 10.37
CA LYS A 743 34.79 20.58 9.48
C LYS A 743 35.56 21.87 9.72
N ILE A 744 35.85 22.58 8.65
CA ILE A 744 36.41 23.92 8.73
C ILE A 744 35.26 24.91 8.93
N PRO A 745 35.32 25.83 9.91
CA PRO A 745 34.36 26.88 10.10
C PRO A 745 34.26 27.77 8.83
N LYS A 746 33.07 28.27 8.54
CA LYS A 746 32.84 29.06 7.29
C LYS A 746 33.59 30.39 7.22
N ASP A 747 34.00 30.87 8.35
CA ASP A 747 34.77 32.12 8.54
C ASP A 747 36.30 31.96 8.39
N ARG A 748 36.77 30.73 8.13
CA ARG A 748 38.18 30.41 7.93
C ARG A 748 38.48 29.99 6.49
N ASP A 749 39.56 30.56 5.97
CA ASP A 749 40.06 30.16 4.63
C ASP A 749 40.82 28.82 4.76
N PRO A 750 40.37 27.79 4.05
CA PRO A 750 41.01 26.47 4.05
C PRO A 750 42.48 26.48 3.60
N LYS A 751 42.92 27.52 2.87
CA LYS A 751 44.29 27.70 2.39
C LYS A 751 45.20 28.39 3.38
N ALA A 752 44.63 29.09 4.38
CA ALA A 752 45.37 29.88 5.37
C ALA A 752 45.46 29.20 6.72
N LEU A 753 44.94 27.99 6.88
CA LEU A 753 44.95 27.25 8.15
C LEU A 753 46.37 26.84 8.56
N THR A 754 46.71 27.16 9.80
CA THR A 754 47.98 26.73 10.40
C THR A 754 47.86 25.27 10.91
N LEU A 755 49.00 24.61 11.09
CA LEU A 755 49.04 23.26 11.63
C LEU A 755 48.40 23.17 13.02
N GLU A 756 48.60 24.18 13.87
CA GLU A 756 48.04 24.26 15.23
C GLU A 756 46.51 24.37 15.20
N GLU A 757 45.97 25.18 14.30
CA GLU A 757 44.53 25.28 14.12
C GLU A 757 43.93 23.94 13.58
N CYS A 758 44.61 23.28 12.67
CA CYS A 758 44.24 21.98 12.22
C CYS A 758 44.21 20.93 13.34
N ARG A 759 45.20 20.92 14.22
CA ARG A 759 45.25 20.06 15.41
C ARG A 759 44.11 20.37 16.38
N ALA A 760 43.83 21.62 16.66
CA ALA A 760 42.76 22.03 17.55
C ALA A 760 41.40 21.60 17.04
N LEU A 761 41.14 21.80 15.74
CA LEU A 761 39.89 21.39 15.11
C LEU A 761 39.72 19.85 15.04
N LEU A 762 40.81 19.09 14.85
CA LEU A 762 40.78 17.63 14.88
C LEU A 762 40.64 17.10 16.33
N ALA A 763 41.19 17.77 17.33
CA ALA A 763 41.01 17.40 18.73
C ALA A 763 39.55 17.57 19.18
N ALA A 764 38.89 18.63 18.74
CA ALA A 764 37.45 18.88 18.99
C ALA A 764 36.49 17.98 18.20
N ALA A 765 37.00 17.28 17.17
CA ALA A 765 36.16 16.44 16.33
C ALA A 765 35.93 15.05 16.96
N PRO A 766 34.69 14.49 16.85
CA PRO A 766 34.42 13.15 17.36
C PRO A 766 35.21 12.09 16.57
N GLU A 767 35.63 11.04 17.26
CA GLU A 767 36.33 9.92 16.63
C GLU A 767 35.45 9.23 15.59
N ARG A 768 36.06 8.77 14.53
CA ARG A 768 35.41 8.00 13.47
C ARG A 768 35.06 6.62 14.03
N GLY A 769 33.91 6.51 14.69
CA GLY A 769 33.37 5.21 15.05
C GLY A 769 33.25 4.34 13.81
N ALA A 770 33.68 3.08 13.89
CA ALA A 770 33.55 2.08 12.84
C ALA A 770 32.08 1.93 12.42
N ARG A 771 31.64 2.71 11.47
CA ARG A 771 30.32 2.58 10.85
C ARG A 771 30.39 1.48 9.80
N PHE A 772 30.11 0.28 10.21
CA PHE A 772 29.55 -0.72 9.31
C PHE A 772 28.18 -0.19 8.84
N GLY A 773 28.03 -0.16 7.54
CA GLY A 773 27.00 0.41 6.74
C GLY A 773 25.60 0.52 7.33
N ARG A 774 25.09 1.73 7.35
CA ARG A 774 23.67 2.02 7.39
C ARG A 774 23.37 3.19 6.45
N TRP A 775 22.76 2.92 5.33
CA TRP A 775 22.12 3.91 4.49
C TRP A 775 20.90 4.45 5.23
N GLY A 776 20.93 5.73 5.56
CA GLY A 776 19.84 6.42 6.23
C GLY A 776 19.65 7.80 5.64
N LYS A 777 18.46 8.05 5.17
CA LYS A 777 17.91 9.27 4.55
C LYS A 777 18.22 10.54 5.36
N GLY A 778 18.62 11.60 4.66
CA GLY A 778 18.81 12.93 5.20
C GLY A 778 17.52 13.54 5.73
N LYS A 779 17.57 14.08 6.96
CA LYS A 779 16.61 15.07 7.45
C LYS A 779 17.27 16.45 7.35
N ARG A 780 16.60 17.36 6.67
CA ARG A 780 16.84 18.80 6.76
C ARG A 780 16.55 19.23 8.20
N ALA A 781 17.54 19.81 8.86
CA ALA A 781 17.35 20.51 10.11
C ALA A 781 17.12 22.00 9.80
N ALA A 782 15.99 22.49 10.28
CA ALA A 782 15.71 23.92 10.33
C ALA A 782 16.55 24.57 11.44
N THR A 783 17.11 25.70 11.09
CA THR A 783 17.87 26.59 11.96
C THR A 783 16.97 27.28 12.97
N ALA A 784 17.36 27.27 14.25
CA ALA A 784 16.94 28.26 15.23
C ALA A 784 18.19 28.82 15.92
N ALA A 785 18.22 30.13 16.01
CA ALA A 785 19.31 30.94 16.57
C ALA A 785 19.37 30.94 18.11
N PRO A 786 20.47 31.34 18.70
CA PRO A 786 20.72 31.20 20.14
C PRO A 786 20.25 32.42 20.95
N ALA A 787 19.90 32.21 22.20
CA ALA A 787 19.84 33.26 23.21
C ALA A 787 20.78 32.91 24.36
N ASP A 788 21.49 33.96 24.78
CA ASP A 788 22.55 34.07 25.77
C ASP A 788 22.13 33.72 27.20
N GLY A 789 23.12 33.37 28.01
CA GLY A 789 23.09 33.66 29.44
C GLY A 789 23.84 32.70 30.36
N ALA A 790 25.13 32.97 30.54
CA ALA A 790 25.98 32.96 31.73
C ALA A 790 25.74 31.98 32.91
N GLY A 791 26.79 31.35 33.35
CA GLY A 791 27.03 31.00 34.78
C GLY A 791 27.69 29.63 35.02
N ALA A 792 28.99 29.52 35.01
CA ALA A 792 29.73 28.50 35.77
C ALA A 792 29.87 28.99 37.24
N PRO A 793 30.15 28.17 38.27
CA PRO A 793 31.39 27.42 38.34
C PRO A 793 31.38 26.07 39.12
N GLN A 794 32.48 25.34 38.90
CA GLN A 794 33.27 24.52 39.81
C GLN A 794 32.77 23.20 40.40
N ALA A 795 33.59 22.23 40.06
CA ALA A 795 33.76 20.95 40.73
C ALA A 795 34.32 21.09 42.17
N PRO A 796 34.34 20.04 42.99
CA PRO A 796 35.58 19.28 43.09
C PRO A 796 35.46 17.74 43.22
N ALA A 797 36.62 17.17 42.96
CA ALA A 797 37.10 15.81 43.02
C ALA A 797 37.01 15.12 44.40
N THR A 798 37.08 13.83 44.43
CA THR A 798 38.01 12.89 45.13
C THR A 798 37.44 11.47 44.96
N ALA A 799 38.13 10.56 44.43
CA ALA A 799 39.31 9.81 44.78
C ALA A 799 39.00 8.42 45.34
N ALA A 800 39.52 7.45 44.62
CA ALA A 800 40.28 6.24 45.04
C ALA A 800 39.49 5.09 45.71
N ALA A 801 39.74 3.83 45.54
CA ALA A 801 40.87 3.07 45.08
C ALA A 801 40.50 1.56 45.03
N ALA A 802 41.19 0.85 44.18
CA ALA A 802 41.90 -0.42 44.38
C ALA A 802 41.06 -1.70 44.59
N GLY A 803 41.21 -2.70 43.90
CA GLY A 803 42.25 -3.66 43.54
C GLY A 803 41.55 -5.01 43.56
N ALA A 804 41.87 -6.04 42.94
CA ALA A 804 43.07 -6.69 42.58
C ALA A 804 42.80 -7.91 41.69
N ARG A 805 43.74 -8.16 40.83
CA ARG A 805 44.05 -9.36 40.02
C ARG A 805 43.87 -10.72 40.73
N VAL A 806 43.66 -11.76 39.90
CA VAL A 806 44.50 -12.94 39.68
C VAL A 806 43.86 -13.78 38.54
N ALA A 807 44.39 -14.05 37.45
CA ALA A 807 45.36 -14.80 36.72
C ALA A 807 45.32 -16.35 36.93
N GLY A 808 45.38 -17.06 35.81
CA GLY A 808 45.72 -18.45 35.70
C GLY A 808 44.89 -19.20 34.65
N ALA A 809 45.27 -19.42 33.43
CA ALA A 809 46.36 -20.14 32.78
C ALA A 809 46.13 -21.70 32.71
N GLY A 810 46.16 -22.20 31.50
CA GLY A 810 46.59 -23.58 31.22
C GLY A 810 45.58 -24.37 30.37
N ARG A 811 45.72 -24.49 29.12
CA ARG A 811 46.58 -25.27 28.20
C ARG A 811 46.30 -26.79 28.12
N LYS A 812 46.12 -27.20 26.86
CA LYS A 812 46.54 -28.42 26.11
C LYS A 812 45.61 -29.63 26.17
N SER A 813 45.12 -30.02 25.03
CA SER A 813 45.61 -30.98 23.98
C SER A 813 45.39 -32.46 24.34
N ALA A 814 44.81 -33.31 23.56
CA ALA A 814 45.27 -33.94 22.37
C ALA A 814 44.42 -35.18 22.01
N ARG A 815 44.35 -35.47 20.71
CA ARG A 815 44.36 -36.80 20.04
C ARG A 815 43.42 -37.87 20.58
N GLY A 816 42.51 -38.49 19.79
CA GLY A 816 42.70 -39.12 18.50
C GLY A 816 42.22 -40.56 18.62
N VAL A 817 41.54 -41.12 17.70
CA VAL A 817 41.73 -42.46 17.15
C VAL A 817 40.46 -42.90 16.41
N ARG A 818 40.62 -43.16 15.19
CA ARG A 818 39.99 -43.96 14.18
C ARG A 818 39.45 -45.32 14.66
N ALA A 819 38.29 -45.70 14.07
CA ALA A 819 38.14 -47.01 13.45
C ALA A 819 36.80 -47.09 12.69
N GLN A 820 36.88 -47.34 11.44
CA GLN A 820 35.95 -48.12 10.58
C GLN A 820 36.43 -49.57 10.60
N PRO A 821 35.78 -50.49 9.85
CA PRO A 821 34.44 -50.72 9.34
C PRO A 821 33.96 -52.18 9.57
N VAL A 822 32.78 -52.61 9.05
CA VAL A 822 32.46 -53.96 8.46
C VAL A 822 31.01 -53.82 7.95
N ALA A 823 30.66 -53.78 6.68
CA ALA A 823 30.49 -54.82 5.64
C ALA A 823 29.46 -55.87 5.96
N ALA A 824 28.50 -56.02 5.22
CA ALA A 824 27.99 -56.64 3.99
C ALA A 824 26.68 -57.40 4.40
N ALA A 825 25.71 -57.71 3.60
CA ALA A 825 25.61 -58.05 2.17
C ALA A 825 24.14 -58.21 1.76
N HIS A 826 23.87 -57.93 0.49
CA HIS A 826 23.08 -58.66 -0.51
C HIS A 826 21.62 -59.04 -0.21
N LEU A 827 20.63 -58.88 -1.11
CA LEU A 827 20.43 -59.20 -2.52
C LEU A 827 19.15 -58.55 -3.02
N SER A 828 19.16 -57.90 -4.16
CA SER A 828 18.59 -58.22 -5.50
C SER A 828 17.05 -58.34 -5.50
N ALA A 829 16.27 -57.86 -6.45
CA ALA A 829 16.42 -57.60 -7.86
C ALA A 829 15.26 -56.77 -8.37
N ALA A 830 15.46 -56.00 -9.42
CA ALA A 830 14.42 -55.47 -10.29
C ALA A 830 13.95 -56.58 -11.26
N PRO A 831 12.83 -56.46 -11.96
CA PRO A 831 12.84 -55.66 -13.21
C PRO A 831 11.54 -54.92 -13.56
N ALA A 832 11.69 -53.94 -14.45
CA ALA A 832 10.69 -53.45 -15.36
C ALA A 832 10.52 -54.45 -16.53
N PRO A 833 9.65 -54.30 -17.53
CA PRO A 833 9.01 -53.12 -18.08
C PRO A 833 7.57 -53.27 -18.73
N ALA A 834 7.08 -52.19 -19.27
CA ALA A 834 6.21 -52.02 -20.45
C ALA A 834 4.73 -52.46 -20.39
N ALA A 835 3.80 -51.66 -20.80
CA ALA A 835 3.37 -51.23 -22.11
C ALA A 835 2.10 -50.39 -22.08
N LYS A 836 2.05 -49.38 -22.94
CA LYS A 836 0.78 -48.77 -23.42
C LYS A 836 0.04 -49.76 -24.32
N PRO A 837 -1.30 -49.71 -24.46
CA PRO A 837 -1.82 -48.91 -25.55
C PRO A 837 -3.22 -48.26 -25.35
N LYS A 838 -3.40 -47.23 -26.19
CA LYS A 838 -4.53 -46.80 -27.01
C LYS A 838 -5.92 -46.48 -26.43
N ALA A 839 -6.29 -45.33 -26.85
CA ALA A 839 -7.57 -44.71 -26.97
C ALA A 839 -8.75 -45.59 -27.41
N GLU A 840 -9.91 -45.26 -26.85
CA GLU A 840 -11.15 -45.21 -27.62
C GLU A 840 -12.16 -44.26 -26.97
N ALA A 841 -12.79 -43.50 -27.84
CA ALA A 841 -13.85 -42.55 -27.57
C ALA A 841 -15.18 -43.23 -27.33
N HIS A 842 -16.03 -42.67 -26.44
CA HIS A 842 -17.48 -42.60 -26.68
C HIS A 842 -18.14 -41.62 -25.65
N ALA A 843 -18.63 -40.53 -26.20
CA ALA A 843 -20.01 -40.05 -26.25
C ALA A 843 -20.79 -39.90 -24.92
N ALA A 844 -21.04 -38.67 -24.63
CA ALA A 844 -22.31 -38.07 -24.17
C ALA A 844 -23.31 -38.89 -23.32
N ARG A 845 -23.66 -38.30 -22.17
CA ARG A 845 -25.08 -38.14 -21.77
C ARG A 845 -25.22 -37.19 -20.56
N LYS A 846 -25.88 -36.08 -20.83
CA LYS A 846 -26.63 -35.34 -19.80
C LYS A 846 -27.82 -36.18 -19.33
N PRO A 847 -28.32 -35.97 -18.14
CA PRO A 847 -29.74 -36.02 -17.95
C PRO A 847 -30.35 -34.77 -17.40
N ARG A 848 -31.34 -34.39 -18.07
CA ARG A 848 -32.50 -33.54 -17.95
C ARG A 848 -33.13 -33.53 -16.56
N ALA A 849 -33.61 -32.33 -16.24
CA ALA A 849 -34.69 -32.05 -15.29
C ALA A 849 -35.95 -32.85 -15.60
N ARG A 850 -36.66 -33.22 -14.54
CA ARG A 850 -38.09 -33.50 -14.58
C ARG A 850 -38.79 -32.94 -13.34
N ALA A 851 -39.69 -32.01 -13.66
CA ALA A 851 -40.77 -31.55 -12.86
C ALA A 851 -41.93 -32.56 -12.86
N ARG A 852 -42.89 -32.30 -12.00
CA ARG A 852 -44.31 -32.77 -11.89
C ARG A 852 -44.51 -33.66 -10.67
N SER A 853 -45.59 -33.49 -9.88
CA SER A 853 -46.89 -32.84 -10.00
C SER A 853 -47.59 -32.95 -8.65
N ALA A 854 -48.22 -31.89 -8.18
CA ALA A 854 -49.64 -31.67 -8.16
C ALA A 854 -50.49 -32.69 -7.40
N ALA A 855 -51.18 -32.26 -6.33
CA ALA A 855 -52.64 -32.26 -6.26
C ALA A 855 -53.12 -31.85 -4.84
N ARG A 856 -53.84 -30.76 -4.77
CA ARG A 856 -55.28 -30.62 -4.42
C ARG A 856 -55.69 -31.03 -3.00
N LYS A 857 -56.18 -30.08 -2.18
CA LYS A 857 -57.58 -29.75 -1.95
C LYS A 857 -57.74 -28.61 -0.93
N ALA A 858 -58.45 -27.59 -1.28
CA ALA A 858 -59.22 -26.74 -0.37
C ALA A 858 -60.55 -27.44 -0.07
N PRO A 859 -61.44 -27.03 0.84
CA PRO A 859 -62.04 -25.68 0.83
C PRO A 859 -62.46 -25.09 2.18
N ALA A 860 -62.73 -23.77 2.13
CA ALA A 860 -63.92 -23.01 2.63
C ALA A 860 -64.12 -22.81 4.11
N GLY A 861 -64.39 -21.55 4.43
CA GLY A 861 -65.15 -21.16 5.63
C GLY A 861 -65.03 -19.67 5.95
N LYS A 862 -65.81 -18.88 5.24
CA LYS A 862 -66.36 -17.57 5.50
C LYS A 862 -66.57 -17.25 7.01
N LEU A 863 -66.27 -15.99 7.44
CA LEU A 863 -67.28 -15.00 7.85
C LEU A 863 -66.58 -13.74 8.44
N ARG A 864 -66.82 -12.63 7.80
CA ARG A 864 -66.97 -11.29 8.41
C ARG A 864 -68.38 -11.21 9.05
N PRO A 865 -68.75 -10.23 9.88
CA PRO A 865 -68.37 -8.83 9.91
C PRO A 865 -68.43 -8.15 11.31
N THR A 866 -68.26 -6.81 11.24
CA THR A 866 -68.78 -5.67 12.01
C THR A 866 -67.93 -5.00 13.08
N ALA A 867 -67.59 -3.78 12.74
CA ALA A 867 -67.41 -2.70 13.70
C ALA A 867 -68.79 -2.29 14.33
N PRO A 868 -68.85 -1.55 15.40
CA PRO A 868 -68.72 -0.10 15.39
C PRO A 868 -68.15 0.58 16.64
N ALA A 869 -67.65 1.75 16.40
CA ALA A 869 -67.91 3.08 16.99
C ALA A 869 -67.80 3.36 18.49
N ALA A 870 -67.00 4.32 18.81
CA ALA A 870 -67.25 5.61 19.44
C ALA A 870 -66.94 5.83 20.93
N ASN A 871 -66.27 6.98 21.15
CA ASN A 871 -66.37 7.90 22.31
C ASN A 871 -65.54 7.49 23.59
N GLY A 872 -64.68 8.33 24.05
CA GLY A 872 -64.76 9.66 24.43
C GLY A 872 -63.70 10.06 25.47
N ARG A 873 -63.15 11.21 25.32
CA ARG A 873 -62.76 12.24 26.33
C ARG A 873 -61.98 11.82 27.57
N ALA A 874 -60.74 12.28 27.64
CA ALA A 874 -60.31 13.54 28.26
C ALA A 874 -59.73 13.46 29.68
N ARG A 875 -58.70 14.25 29.86
CA ARG A 875 -58.12 14.92 31.04
C ARG A 875 -57.06 14.18 31.82
N ARG A 876 -55.82 14.74 31.69
CA ARG A 876 -55.11 15.74 32.47
C ARG A 876 -54.53 15.30 33.78
N LEU A 877 -53.25 15.66 33.92
CA LEU A 877 -52.48 16.05 35.11
C LEU A 877 -51.88 14.91 35.95
N LYS A 878 -50.63 14.72 36.03
CA LYS A 878 -49.60 15.60 36.59
C LYS A 878 -48.24 15.28 35.95
#